data_5422d508b7c20df59ab0e06e458ab9d0
#
_entry.id   5422d508b7c20df59ab0e06e458ab9d0
#
_cell.length_a   1.000
_cell.length_b   1.000
_cell.length_c   1.000
_cell.angle_alpha   90.00
_cell.angle_beta   90.00
_cell.angle_gamma   90.00
#
_symmetry.space_group_name_H-M   'P 1'
#
loop_
_entity.id
_entity.type
_entity.pdbx_description
1 polymer ?
#
loop_
_entity_poly.entity_id
_entity_poly.type
_entity_poly.pdbx_seq_one_letter_code
_entity_poly.pdbx_strand_id
1 'polypeptide(L)'
;MKQVTVILSIWVVGIVSIYAQPLSPRLANYEISATLDVPSKTISATEILTWKNHTQDTIPDLQFHLYLNAFKNRNSTFFKESGGQLRGIGLEDTDSESVWGYVEIESMKLLSLNGKESTENLTEKIQFIQPDDNNQDDKTVAQVILPEPVLPKGEVKLEIKFKSKLPKIFARTGYAADGKFFLVAQWFPKIGVYEGIGERYVPLTAPHGKWNCHQFHGNSEFFADFGVYRVAITVPKSYVVGATGVLQSETEQGDSKTLVFYQEDVHDFAWTASPLFQVFEDTYTSKGGHTIKLTFLAQPQHADQAERHFTAVKHTLEWAEDWLGVYPYSTLTIVDPVYGGEGAGGMEYPTFITAGTFWKVPLGVKTTEIVTVHEFGHQYFYGMLASNEFEEAWLDEGMNTWLEMSVMRRYYGGESGKKSAFGDKTSAMDFLGIRIGDVEQSRAGYTSPSSAKRDTIVKPAWAYHRGGYGIFSYNKPGTMMTTLENILGEDTMKLVMRTYFYRFKFKHPTTRDFIQTVNEVTGKDFTPFFTQFLYSTVAMDYGVQAITVGRSDDEEPEGVSTDSQSKERKFNSKVIFERKEEAVAPMDILIKFSDGTEFRDVWDGVARYKIYEFDKPEKVVAAYIDSENKYLLDVNRNNNALTTKPETTGFWKWAMYVMFWIQNVLLIFA
;
A
#
# COMPACT_ATOMS: atom_id res chain seq x y z
N MET A 1 21.02 81.35 16.09
CA MET A 1 20.89 80.00 16.73
C MET A 1 19.66 79.30 16.15
N LYS A 2 19.85 78.42 15.22
CA LYS A 2 18.75 77.59 14.62
C LYS A 2 18.69 76.30 15.39
N GLN A 3 17.56 76.01 16.02
CA GLN A 3 17.29 74.73 16.65
C GLN A 3 16.93 73.68 15.56
N VAL A 4 17.66 72.61 15.52
CA VAL A 4 17.36 71.41 14.68
C VAL A 4 16.61 70.42 15.54
N THR A 5 15.34 70.15 15.23
CA THR A 5 14.53 69.18 15.88
C THR A 5 14.75 67.85 15.12
N VAL A 6 15.37 66.86 15.78
CA VAL A 6 15.52 65.45 15.25
C VAL A 6 14.28 64.69 15.64
N ILE A 7 13.47 64.26 14.65
CA ILE A 7 12.35 63.35 14.84
C ILE A 7 12.89 61.92 14.71
N LEU A 8 12.91 61.16 15.82
CA LEU A 8 13.29 59.77 15.86
C LEU A 8 12.04 58.93 15.54
N SER A 9 11.94 58.38 14.33
CA SER A 9 10.87 57.46 13.95
C SER A 9 11.23 56.04 14.45
N ILE A 10 10.51 55.57 15.48
CA ILE A 10 10.60 54.19 15.97
C ILE A 10 9.74 53.32 15.05
N TRP A 11 10.39 52.50 14.22
CA TRP A 11 9.73 51.42 13.48
C TRP A 11 9.52 50.24 14.43
N VAL A 12 8.28 50.01 14.87
CA VAL A 12 7.89 48.75 15.53
C VAL A 12 7.72 47.69 14.44
N VAL A 13 8.72 46.88 14.22
CA VAL A 13 8.59 45.68 13.40
C VAL A 13 7.81 44.66 14.23
N GLY A 14 6.52 44.58 13.99
CA GLY A 14 5.69 43.49 14.51
C GLY A 14 6.17 42.17 13.87
N ILE A 15 6.75 41.30 14.68
CA ILE A 15 6.99 39.91 14.29
C ILE A 15 5.61 39.25 14.19
N VAL A 16 5.03 39.21 13.00
CA VAL A 16 3.89 38.37 12.70
C VAL A 16 4.46 36.95 12.65
N SER A 17 4.28 36.19 13.72
CA SER A 17 4.49 34.72 13.67
C SER A 17 3.49 34.15 12.68
N ILE A 18 3.96 33.87 11.48
CA ILE A 18 3.18 33.13 10.50
C ILE A 18 3.16 31.70 11.03
N TYR A 19 2.15 31.34 11.80
CA TYR A 19 1.85 29.93 12.08
C TYR A 19 1.47 29.30 10.74
N ALA A 20 2.23 28.31 10.31
CA ALA A 20 1.85 27.50 9.16
C ALA A 20 0.44 26.92 9.43
N GLN A 21 -0.44 26.99 8.45
CA GLN A 21 -1.77 26.41 8.60
C GLN A 21 -1.65 24.90 8.80
N PRO A 22 -2.48 24.29 9.68
CA PRO A 22 -2.54 22.83 9.81
C PRO A 22 -2.75 22.16 8.45
N LEU A 23 -2.07 21.04 8.23
CA LEU A 23 -2.19 20.29 6.99
C LEU A 23 -3.50 19.45 6.97
N SER A 24 -4.01 19.09 8.16
CA SER A 24 -5.24 18.30 8.36
C SER A 24 -6.25 19.06 9.24
N PRO A 25 -7.50 18.60 9.33
CA PRO A 25 -8.49 19.13 10.27
C PRO A 25 -8.14 18.94 11.75
N ARG A 26 -7.22 18.02 12.09
CA ARG A 26 -6.80 17.67 13.46
C ARG A 26 -8.00 17.38 14.36
N LEU A 27 -8.80 16.39 13.96
CA LEU A 27 -10.05 16.05 14.64
C LEU A 27 -9.83 15.26 15.94
N ALA A 28 -8.82 14.37 15.97
CA ALA A 28 -8.50 13.51 17.11
C ALA A 28 -7.10 13.81 17.65
N ASN A 29 -7.02 14.53 18.78
CA ASN A 29 -5.75 14.98 19.36
C ASN A 29 -5.48 14.24 20.67
N TYR A 30 -4.23 13.79 20.86
CA TYR A 30 -3.82 12.94 21.96
C TYR A 30 -2.62 13.50 22.71
N GLU A 31 -2.74 13.56 24.05
CA GLU A 31 -1.61 13.73 24.97
C GLU A 31 -1.50 12.48 25.84
N ILE A 32 -0.44 11.68 25.64
CA ILE A 32 -0.29 10.40 26.33
C ILE A 32 0.97 10.39 27.18
N SER A 33 0.85 9.89 28.42
CA SER A 33 1.99 9.60 29.29
C SER A 33 1.99 8.11 29.59
N ALA A 34 3.03 7.41 29.18
CA ALA A 34 3.13 5.95 29.24
C ALA A 34 4.41 5.51 29.94
N THR A 35 4.32 4.44 30.73
CA THR A 35 5.46 3.79 31.41
C THR A 35 5.47 2.31 31.06
N LEU A 36 6.60 1.83 30.53
CA LEU A 36 6.84 0.41 30.24
C LEU A 36 7.39 -0.31 31.47
N ASP A 37 6.68 -1.31 31.94
CA ASP A 37 7.19 -2.30 32.87
C ASP A 37 7.71 -3.52 32.10
N VAL A 38 9.03 -3.62 31.94
CA VAL A 38 9.70 -4.66 31.17
C VAL A 38 9.44 -6.07 31.72
N PRO A 39 9.49 -6.33 33.04
CA PRO A 39 9.23 -7.66 33.58
C PRO A 39 7.84 -8.20 33.27
N SER A 40 6.80 -7.39 33.43
CA SER A 40 5.40 -7.80 33.19
C SER A 40 4.98 -7.63 31.73
N LYS A 41 5.80 -6.94 30.87
CA LYS A 41 5.47 -6.57 29.49
C LYS A 41 4.19 -5.73 29.41
N THR A 42 4.02 -4.83 30.35
CA THR A 42 2.84 -3.97 30.44
C THR A 42 3.20 -2.50 30.31
N ILE A 43 2.26 -1.74 29.78
CA ILE A 43 2.31 -0.28 29.69
C ILE A 43 1.16 0.25 30.52
N SER A 44 1.47 1.07 31.53
CA SER A 44 0.49 1.87 32.24
C SER A 44 0.50 3.28 31.69
N ALA A 45 -0.66 3.80 31.32
CA ALA A 45 -0.74 5.10 30.67
C ALA A 45 -1.95 5.93 31.09
N THR A 46 -1.78 7.23 30.91
CA THR A 46 -2.88 8.21 30.96
C THR A 46 -2.91 8.94 29.64
N GLU A 47 -4.07 8.99 29.03
CA GLU A 47 -4.36 9.66 27.77
C GLU A 47 -5.33 10.81 28.02
N ILE A 48 -5.05 11.95 27.43
CA ILE A 48 -6.01 13.05 27.27
C ILE A 48 -6.38 13.10 25.79
N LEU A 49 -7.60 12.67 25.48
CA LEU A 49 -8.16 12.76 24.13
C LEU A 49 -8.99 14.03 24.01
N THR A 50 -8.77 14.78 22.94
CA THR A 50 -9.65 15.88 22.49
C THR A 50 -10.16 15.53 21.09
N TRP A 51 -11.46 15.30 20.97
CA TRP A 51 -12.10 14.96 19.69
C TRP A 51 -13.13 15.99 19.29
N LYS A 52 -13.18 16.33 17.98
CA LYS A 52 -14.07 17.33 17.40
C LYS A 52 -15.05 16.71 16.44
N ASN A 53 -16.34 16.95 16.67
CA ASN A 53 -17.37 16.61 15.70
C ASN A 53 -17.29 17.58 14.51
N HIS A 54 -16.81 17.12 13.36
CA HIS A 54 -16.72 17.93 12.13
C HIS A 54 -18.03 18.00 11.36
N THR A 55 -19.01 17.15 11.70
CA THR A 55 -20.27 16.96 10.95
C THR A 55 -21.39 17.92 11.40
N GLN A 56 -22.55 17.79 10.78
CA GLN A 56 -23.79 18.47 11.20
C GLN A 56 -24.64 17.57 12.13
N ASP A 57 -24.19 16.37 12.43
CA ASP A 57 -24.94 15.44 13.27
C ASP A 57 -24.76 15.75 14.76
N THR A 58 -25.74 15.34 15.54
CA THR A 58 -25.71 15.32 16.99
C THR A 58 -25.36 13.90 17.44
N ILE A 59 -24.20 13.70 18.09
CA ILE A 59 -23.60 12.39 18.31
C ILE A 59 -23.74 11.98 19.78
N PRO A 60 -24.56 10.95 20.09
CA PRO A 60 -24.87 10.60 21.49
C PRO A 60 -23.83 9.70 22.18
N ASP A 61 -22.91 9.11 21.42
CA ASP A 61 -21.93 8.14 21.91
C ASP A 61 -20.56 8.37 21.28
N LEU A 62 -19.54 7.73 21.84
CA LEU A 62 -18.21 7.62 21.26
C LEU A 62 -17.84 6.16 21.07
N GLN A 63 -17.13 5.84 19.99
CA GLN A 63 -16.65 4.49 19.75
C GLN A 63 -15.12 4.47 19.67
N PHE A 64 -14.53 3.44 20.27
CA PHE A 64 -13.09 3.29 20.39
C PHE A 64 -12.62 1.94 19.87
N HIS A 65 -11.54 1.93 19.11
CA HIS A 65 -10.76 0.74 18.83
C HIS A 65 -9.89 0.36 20.04
N LEU A 66 -9.96 -0.88 20.44
CA LEU A 66 -9.13 -1.51 21.46
C LEU A 66 -8.40 -2.70 20.81
N TYR A 67 -7.58 -2.42 19.81
CA TYR A 67 -7.01 -3.42 18.90
C TYR A 67 -6.25 -4.55 19.60
N LEU A 68 -5.51 -4.28 20.70
CA LEU A 68 -4.80 -5.32 21.46
C LEU A 68 -5.71 -6.41 21.99
N ASN A 69 -7.01 -6.14 22.17
CA ASN A 69 -7.97 -7.15 22.61
C ASN A 69 -8.19 -8.27 21.58
N ALA A 70 -7.79 -8.07 20.33
CA ALA A 70 -7.71 -9.13 19.33
C ALA A 70 -6.77 -10.26 19.76
N PHE A 71 -5.77 -9.95 20.59
CA PHE A 71 -4.76 -10.88 21.10
C PHE A 71 -4.99 -11.35 22.51
N LYS A 72 -6.21 -11.16 23.05
CA LYS A 72 -6.55 -11.50 24.43
C LYS A 72 -6.72 -13.02 24.63
N ASN A 73 -7.24 -13.70 23.63
CA ASN A 73 -7.48 -15.15 23.64
C ASN A 73 -7.80 -15.64 22.20
N ARG A 74 -8.06 -16.94 22.05
CA ARG A 74 -8.38 -17.57 20.76
C ARG A 74 -9.81 -17.33 20.25
N ASN A 75 -10.67 -16.67 21.03
CA ASN A 75 -12.08 -16.49 20.71
C ASN A 75 -12.38 -15.15 20.05
N SER A 76 -11.39 -14.25 19.92
CA SER A 76 -11.55 -13.00 19.16
C SER A 76 -11.86 -13.29 17.70
N THR A 77 -12.48 -12.34 17.02
CA THR A 77 -12.75 -12.38 15.58
C THR A 77 -11.47 -12.61 14.79
N PHE A 78 -10.40 -11.89 15.12
CA PHE A 78 -9.07 -12.06 14.51
C PHE A 78 -8.59 -13.52 14.54
N PHE A 79 -8.65 -14.19 15.69
CA PHE A 79 -8.19 -15.57 15.83
C PHE A 79 -9.10 -16.58 15.15
N LYS A 80 -10.42 -16.37 15.18
CA LYS A 80 -11.38 -17.23 14.48
C LYS A 80 -11.16 -17.21 12.95
N GLU A 81 -10.89 -16.03 12.39
CA GLU A 81 -10.68 -15.85 10.94
C GLU A 81 -9.28 -16.29 10.48
N SER A 82 -8.24 -15.88 11.21
CA SER A 82 -6.84 -16.17 10.84
C SER A 82 -6.41 -17.60 11.18
N GLY A 83 -7.16 -18.30 12.03
CA GLY A 83 -6.76 -19.60 12.59
C GLY A 83 -5.50 -19.51 13.49
N GLY A 84 -5.23 -18.32 14.03
CA GLY A 84 -4.06 -18.06 14.87
C GLY A 84 -2.76 -17.88 14.10
N GLN A 85 -2.85 -17.58 12.80
CA GLN A 85 -1.69 -17.35 11.94
C GLN A 85 -1.82 -16.01 11.20
N LEU A 86 -0.72 -15.27 11.10
CA LEU A 86 -0.62 -14.09 10.25
C LEU A 86 0.70 -14.16 9.47
N ARG A 87 0.65 -13.99 8.14
CA ARG A 87 1.85 -13.98 7.27
C ARG A 87 2.76 -15.20 7.46
N GLY A 88 2.19 -16.38 7.79
CA GLY A 88 2.95 -17.62 8.03
C GLY A 88 3.56 -17.75 9.43
N ILE A 89 3.36 -16.77 10.29
CA ILE A 89 3.78 -16.78 11.70
C ILE A 89 2.56 -17.13 12.55
N GLY A 90 2.69 -18.09 13.46
CA GLY A 90 1.64 -18.49 14.37
C GLY A 90 2.06 -18.42 15.83
N LEU A 91 1.10 -18.28 16.73
CA LEU A 91 1.34 -18.58 18.14
C LEU A 91 1.43 -20.09 18.30
N GLU A 92 2.48 -20.56 18.96
CA GLU A 92 2.54 -21.93 19.42
C GLU A 92 1.32 -22.22 20.29
N ASP A 93 0.87 -23.49 20.27
CA ASP A 93 -0.30 -23.96 21.00
C ASP A 93 -0.02 -24.01 22.50
N THR A 94 0.20 -22.86 23.13
CA THR A 94 0.44 -22.71 24.56
C THR A 94 -0.73 -22.01 25.20
N ASP A 95 -1.29 -22.57 26.27
CA ASP A 95 -2.28 -21.92 27.12
C ASP A 95 -1.64 -20.93 28.12
N SER A 96 -0.36 -20.59 27.93
CA SER A 96 0.35 -19.69 28.81
C SER A 96 -0.20 -18.26 28.68
N GLU A 97 -0.70 -17.68 29.76
CA GLU A 97 -1.13 -16.28 29.83
C GLU A 97 -0.03 -15.28 29.40
N SER A 98 1.23 -15.73 29.39
CA SER A 98 2.36 -14.89 29.04
C SER A 98 2.39 -14.46 27.55
N VAL A 99 1.76 -15.24 26.64
CA VAL A 99 1.77 -14.94 25.20
C VAL A 99 0.66 -13.99 24.77
N TRP A 100 -0.38 -13.82 25.58
CA TRP A 100 -1.54 -12.99 25.26
C TRP A 100 -1.32 -11.51 25.59
N GLY A 101 -1.99 -10.65 24.83
CA GLY A 101 -2.02 -9.21 25.04
C GLY A 101 -3.44 -8.66 25.10
N TYR A 102 -3.62 -7.53 25.76
CA TYR A 102 -4.90 -6.84 25.85
C TYR A 102 -4.71 -5.37 26.23
N VAL A 103 -5.74 -4.57 26.03
CA VAL A 103 -5.87 -3.23 26.60
C VAL A 103 -7.09 -3.17 27.50
N GLU A 104 -6.92 -2.63 28.70
CA GLU A 104 -7.96 -2.46 29.70
C GLU A 104 -8.07 -0.98 30.10
N ILE A 105 -9.26 -0.41 29.94
CA ILE A 105 -9.56 0.94 30.43
C ILE A 105 -9.85 0.87 31.90
N GLU A 106 -8.96 1.41 32.75
CA GLU A 106 -9.10 1.44 34.19
C GLU A 106 -10.07 2.55 34.67
N SER A 107 -10.05 3.69 33.99
CA SER A 107 -11.01 4.77 34.21
C SER A 107 -11.15 5.67 32.99
N MET A 108 -12.35 6.19 32.80
CA MET A 108 -12.65 7.21 31.74
C MET A 108 -13.44 8.35 32.41
N LYS A 109 -12.90 9.57 32.34
CA LYS A 109 -13.54 10.78 32.86
C LYS A 109 -13.80 11.79 31.76
N LEU A 110 -14.98 12.35 31.76
CA LEU A 110 -15.33 13.49 30.94
C LEU A 110 -14.74 14.76 31.54
N LEU A 111 -13.85 15.44 30.84
CA LEU A 111 -13.25 16.70 31.29
C LEU A 111 -14.00 17.92 30.76
N SER A 112 -14.46 17.87 29.51
CA SER A 112 -15.35 18.89 28.95
C SER A 112 -16.19 18.33 27.82
N LEU A 113 -17.37 18.93 27.57
CA LEU A 113 -18.28 18.60 26.51
C LEU A 113 -18.95 19.88 26.00
N ASN A 114 -18.86 20.12 24.66
CA ASN A 114 -19.44 21.30 24.03
C ASN A 114 -19.06 22.62 24.71
N GLY A 115 -17.79 22.74 25.16
CA GLY A 115 -17.24 23.92 25.85
C GLY A 115 -17.63 24.05 27.32
N LYS A 116 -18.32 23.07 27.91
CA LYS A 116 -18.63 23.02 29.34
C LYS A 116 -17.73 22.04 30.06
N GLU A 117 -17.08 22.48 31.14
CA GLU A 117 -16.30 21.61 32.05
C GLU A 117 -17.18 20.54 32.69
N SER A 118 -16.61 19.35 32.91
CA SER A 118 -17.26 18.20 33.54
C SER A 118 -16.27 17.44 34.44
N THR A 119 -16.79 16.68 35.36
CA THR A 119 -16.02 15.73 36.20
C THR A 119 -16.69 14.35 36.21
N GLU A 120 -17.60 14.11 35.28
CA GLU A 120 -18.37 12.87 35.24
C GLU A 120 -17.48 11.66 34.89
N ASN A 121 -17.68 10.60 35.69
CA ASN A 121 -17.02 9.33 35.44
C ASN A 121 -17.86 8.48 34.49
N LEU A 122 -17.25 8.13 33.34
CA LEU A 122 -17.89 7.36 32.29
C LEU A 122 -17.48 5.87 32.32
N THR A 123 -16.66 5.44 33.25
CA THR A 123 -16.09 4.08 33.27
C THR A 123 -17.17 3.00 33.25
N GLU A 124 -18.24 3.15 34.07
CA GLU A 124 -19.35 2.19 34.10
C GLU A 124 -20.28 2.25 32.85
N LYS A 125 -20.10 3.26 31.99
CA LYS A 125 -20.86 3.42 30.74
C LYS A 125 -20.19 2.78 29.55
N ILE A 126 -18.99 2.20 29.70
CA ILE A 126 -18.26 1.52 28.65
C ILE A 126 -18.95 0.18 28.35
N GLN A 127 -19.29 -0.05 27.10
CA GLN A 127 -19.87 -1.29 26.60
C GLN A 127 -19.05 -1.80 25.43
N PHE A 128 -18.78 -3.12 25.35
CA PHE A 128 -18.18 -3.71 24.18
C PHE A 128 -19.27 -4.02 23.15
N ILE A 129 -19.03 -3.63 21.92
CA ILE A 129 -19.94 -3.87 20.79
C ILE A 129 -19.22 -4.68 19.69
N GLN A 130 -20.01 -5.35 18.87
CA GLN A 130 -19.51 -6.22 17.79
C GLN A 130 -20.23 -5.85 16.50
N PRO A 131 -19.81 -4.76 15.82
CA PRO A 131 -20.52 -4.19 14.69
C PRO A 131 -20.54 -5.08 13.45
N ASP A 132 -19.56 -6.03 13.31
CA ASP A 132 -19.36 -6.73 12.07
C ASP A 132 -19.87 -8.19 12.08
N ASP A 133 -19.65 -8.95 13.16
CA ASP A 133 -19.91 -10.41 13.19
C ASP A 133 -20.72 -10.91 14.38
N ASN A 134 -21.13 -10.04 15.31
CA ASN A 134 -21.81 -10.37 16.57
C ASN A 134 -21.04 -11.34 17.50
N ASN A 135 -19.71 -11.44 17.37
CA ASN A 135 -18.86 -12.28 18.20
C ASN A 135 -18.73 -11.68 19.62
N GLN A 136 -19.54 -12.14 20.57
CA GLN A 136 -19.57 -11.60 21.94
C GLN A 136 -18.26 -11.78 22.74
N ASP A 137 -17.37 -12.66 22.27
CA ASP A 137 -16.04 -12.84 22.85
C ASP A 137 -15.03 -11.77 22.39
N ASP A 138 -15.33 -11.09 21.27
CA ASP A 138 -14.53 -9.98 20.77
C ASP A 138 -14.74 -8.71 21.60
N LYS A 139 -13.65 -8.08 21.98
CA LYS A 139 -13.62 -6.86 22.80
C LYS A 139 -12.79 -5.76 22.14
N THR A 140 -12.68 -5.80 20.81
CA THR A 140 -11.86 -4.85 20.04
C THR A 140 -12.54 -3.52 19.78
N VAL A 141 -13.87 -3.42 19.98
CA VAL A 141 -14.61 -2.17 19.88
C VAL A 141 -15.36 -1.88 21.17
N ALA A 142 -15.16 -0.67 21.70
CA ALA A 142 -15.89 -0.16 22.87
C ALA A 142 -16.76 1.04 22.49
N GLN A 143 -17.98 1.08 23.02
CA GLN A 143 -18.91 2.20 22.92
C GLN A 143 -19.10 2.85 24.29
N VAL A 144 -19.21 4.17 24.32
CA VAL A 144 -19.46 4.95 25.55
C VAL A 144 -20.59 5.93 25.30
N ILE A 145 -21.73 5.73 25.98
CA ILE A 145 -22.86 6.65 25.91
C ILE A 145 -22.54 7.90 26.72
N LEU A 146 -22.66 9.05 26.09
CA LEU A 146 -22.42 10.35 26.73
C LEU A 146 -23.62 10.83 27.53
N PRO A 147 -23.43 11.64 28.60
CA PRO A 147 -24.55 12.25 29.35
C PRO A 147 -25.38 13.25 28.55
N GLU A 148 -24.73 13.98 27.65
CA GLU A 148 -25.29 14.84 26.62
C GLU A 148 -24.58 14.52 25.31
N PRO A 149 -25.22 14.66 24.12
CA PRO A 149 -24.58 14.40 22.86
C PRO A 149 -23.55 15.47 22.50
N VAL A 150 -22.55 15.10 21.68
CA VAL A 150 -21.65 16.07 21.05
C VAL A 150 -22.42 16.78 19.93
N LEU A 151 -22.56 18.09 20.07
CA LEU A 151 -23.29 18.92 19.11
C LEU A 151 -22.51 19.07 17.79
N PRO A 152 -23.18 19.51 16.69
CA PRO A 152 -22.49 19.91 15.46
C PRO A 152 -21.35 20.90 15.76
N LYS A 153 -20.13 20.61 15.28
CA LYS A 153 -18.90 21.39 15.55
C LYS A 153 -18.50 21.44 17.03
N GLY A 154 -19.15 20.67 17.89
CA GLY A 154 -18.79 20.50 19.30
C GLY A 154 -17.51 19.71 19.50
N GLU A 155 -16.99 19.76 20.72
CA GLU A 155 -15.76 19.08 21.15
C GLU A 155 -16.02 18.30 22.43
N VAL A 156 -15.38 17.14 22.54
CA VAL A 156 -15.33 16.37 23.79
C VAL A 156 -13.88 16.20 24.21
N LYS A 157 -13.62 16.33 25.50
CA LYS A 157 -12.30 16.06 26.11
C LYS A 157 -12.43 15.01 27.20
N LEU A 158 -11.60 13.98 27.11
CA LEU A 158 -11.60 12.84 28.02
C LEU A 158 -10.22 12.65 28.66
N GLU A 159 -10.21 12.21 29.93
CA GLU A 159 -9.06 11.58 30.58
C GLU A 159 -9.30 10.07 30.60
N ILE A 160 -8.43 9.28 30.01
CA ILE A 160 -8.52 7.83 29.97
C ILE A 160 -7.27 7.24 30.63
N LYS A 161 -7.44 6.47 31.70
CA LYS A 161 -6.37 5.68 32.30
C LYS A 161 -6.52 4.25 31.83
N PHE A 162 -5.45 3.67 31.34
CA PHE A 162 -5.48 2.33 30.78
C PHE A 162 -4.19 1.57 31.02
N LYS A 163 -4.29 0.26 30.90
CA LYS A 163 -3.18 -0.68 30.95
C LYS A 163 -3.19 -1.55 29.73
N SER A 164 -2.05 -1.60 29.04
CA SER A 164 -1.85 -2.45 27.87
C SER A 164 -0.84 -3.53 28.19
N LYS A 165 -1.25 -4.79 28.14
CA LYS A 165 -0.34 -5.94 28.18
C LYS A 165 0.03 -6.29 26.75
N LEU A 166 1.33 -6.32 26.46
CA LEU A 166 1.84 -6.64 25.15
C LEU A 166 1.85 -8.16 24.93
N PRO A 167 1.38 -8.67 23.79
CA PRO A 167 1.50 -10.08 23.43
C PRO A 167 2.95 -10.44 23.08
N LYS A 168 3.30 -11.73 23.09
CA LYS A 168 4.46 -12.19 22.33
C LYS A 168 4.23 -11.84 20.86
N ILE A 169 5.22 -11.23 20.20
CA ILE A 169 5.07 -10.79 18.80
C ILE A 169 4.73 -11.97 17.91
N PHE A 170 3.57 -11.89 17.27
CA PHE A 170 3.25 -12.70 16.11
C PHE A 170 2.54 -11.87 15.02
N ALA A 171 1.91 -10.75 15.42
CA ALA A 171 1.21 -9.84 14.53
C ALA A 171 1.42 -8.39 14.95
N ARG A 172 2.22 -7.64 14.21
CA ARG A 172 2.36 -6.17 14.21
C ARG A 172 2.82 -5.51 15.51
N THR A 173 2.59 -6.09 16.69
CA THR A 173 2.86 -5.49 18.00
C THR A 173 3.25 -6.54 19.04
N GLY A 174 3.97 -6.14 20.06
CA GLY A 174 4.30 -7.01 21.18
C GLY A 174 5.75 -6.98 21.63
N TYR A 175 6.21 -8.06 22.27
CA TYR A 175 7.59 -8.23 22.73
C TYR A 175 8.24 -9.48 22.14
N ALA A 176 9.58 -9.43 22.05
CA ALA A 176 10.43 -10.56 21.65
C ALA A 176 11.75 -10.55 22.44
N ALA A 177 12.63 -11.55 22.19
CA ALA A 177 13.95 -11.67 22.79
C ALA A 177 13.92 -11.52 24.33
N ASP A 178 12.99 -12.21 25.00
CA ASP A 178 12.78 -12.18 26.45
C ASP A 178 12.57 -10.76 27.04
N GLY A 179 11.91 -9.89 26.28
CA GLY A 179 11.66 -8.50 26.67
C GLY A 179 12.83 -7.55 26.38
N LYS A 180 13.78 -7.95 25.55
CA LYS A 180 14.83 -7.04 25.03
C LYS A 180 14.42 -6.32 23.75
N PHE A 181 13.23 -6.59 23.24
CA PHE A 181 12.64 -5.91 22.10
C PHE A 181 11.15 -5.73 22.31
N PHE A 182 10.69 -4.52 22.10
CA PHE A 182 9.28 -4.15 22.13
C PHE A 182 8.96 -3.37 20.85
N LEU A 183 7.92 -3.78 20.13
CA LEU A 183 7.21 -2.94 19.18
C LEU A 183 5.83 -2.65 19.72
N VAL A 184 5.51 -1.40 19.90
CA VAL A 184 4.30 -0.95 20.58
C VAL A 184 3.47 -0.15 19.59
N ALA A 185 2.49 -0.83 19.02
CA ALA A 185 1.57 -0.28 18.05
C ALA A 185 0.14 -0.67 18.42
N GLN A 186 -0.83 0.17 18.07
CA GLN A 186 -2.26 -0.07 18.36
C GLN A 186 -2.52 -0.32 19.85
N TRP A 187 -1.83 0.42 20.72
CA TRP A 187 -1.63 0.13 22.13
C TRP A 187 -2.48 0.97 23.09
N PHE A 188 -3.16 1.98 22.58
CA PHE A 188 -4.00 2.90 23.35
C PHE A 188 -5.45 2.89 22.84
N PRO A 189 -6.45 3.28 23.65
CA PRO A 189 -7.82 3.46 23.19
C PRO A 189 -7.89 4.53 22.10
N LYS A 190 -8.11 4.13 20.86
CA LYS A 190 -8.14 5.02 19.70
C LYS A 190 -9.57 5.30 19.31
N ILE A 191 -9.98 6.57 19.25
CA ILE A 191 -11.32 6.92 18.79
C ILE A 191 -11.53 6.53 17.32
N GLY A 192 -12.70 5.99 16.99
CA GLY A 192 -13.12 5.68 15.63
C GLY A 192 -13.36 6.93 14.78
N VAL A 193 -13.62 6.74 13.50
CA VAL A 193 -13.98 7.81 12.58
C VAL A 193 -15.49 7.92 12.50
N TYR A 194 -16.04 9.11 12.75
CA TYR A 194 -17.47 9.37 12.54
C TYR A 194 -17.70 9.96 11.15
N GLU A 195 -18.57 9.36 10.37
CA GLU A 195 -18.91 9.79 9.03
C GLU A 195 -20.30 10.42 9.02
N GLY A 196 -20.38 11.66 8.56
CA GLY A 196 -21.65 12.38 8.41
C GLY A 196 -22.44 11.92 7.18
N ILE A 197 -23.70 12.37 7.10
CA ILE A 197 -24.58 12.07 5.96
C ILE A 197 -23.94 12.54 4.65
N GLY A 198 -23.86 11.65 3.67
CA GLY A 198 -23.26 11.90 2.35
C GLY A 198 -21.74 11.81 2.31
N GLU A 199 -21.10 11.54 3.44
CA GLU A 199 -19.66 11.26 3.49
C GLU A 199 -19.38 9.78 3.18
N ARG A 200 -18.38 9.53 2.36
CA ARG A 200 -17.78 8.22 2.05
C ARG A 200 -18.77 7.06 1.97
N TYR A 201 -19.00 6.37 3.08
CA TYR A 201 -19.83 5.15 3.18
C TYR A 201 -21.21 5.40 3.78
N VAL A 202 -21.58 6.66 4.03
CA VAL A 202 -22.91 7.06 4.52
C VAL A 202 -23.71 7.68 3.38
N PRO A 203 -24.78 7.03 2.89
CA PRO A 203 -25.57 7.57 1.79
C PRO A 203 -26.30 8.86 2.19
N LEU A 204 -26.56 9.73 1.21
CA LEU A 204 -27.35 10.97 1.39
C LEU A 204 -28.75 10.74 1.95
N THR A 205 -29.29 9.53 1.80
CA THR A 205 -30.61 9.13 2.30
C THR A 205 -30.59 8.58 3.71
N ALA A 206 -29.39 8.47 4.34
CA ALA A 206 -29.29 8.01 5.72
C ALA A 206 -29.96 9.00 6.68
N PRO A 207 -30.57 8.52 7.78
CA PRO A 207 -31.22 9.40 8.77
C PRO A 207 -30.19 10.17 9.63
N HIS A 208 -28.99 9.66 9.78
CA HIS A 208 -27.87 10.23 10.51
C HIS A 208 -26.57 9.61 10.00
N GLY A 209 -25.44 10.18 10.35
CA GLY A 209 -24.11 9.59 10.18
C GLY A 209 -23.89 8.33 11.04
N LYS A 210 -22.74 7.73 10.89
CA LYS A 210 -22.36 6.53 11.65
C LYS A 210 -20.89 6.57 12.04
N TRP A 211 -20.55 5.84 13.10
CA TRP A 211 -19.18 5.47 13.37
C TRP A 211 -18.72 4.41 12.36
N ASN A 212 -17.58 4.65 11.72
CA ASN A 212 -16.83 3.65 11.00
C ASN A 212 -15.74 3.13 11.96
N CYS A 213 -16.11 2.14 12.76
CA CYS A 213 -15.31 1.58 13.84
C CYS A 213 -15.48 0.06 13.84
N HIS A 214 -14.73 -0.61 13.00
CA HIS A 214 -14.79 -2.05 12.79
C HIS A 214 -14.04 -2.83 13.88
N GLN A 215 -14.42 -4.11 14.08
CA GLN A 215 -13.63 -5.05 14.85
C GLN A 215 -12.28 -5.28 14.18
N PHE A 216 -11.32 -5.83 14.92
CA PHE A 216 -10.03 -6.19 14.33
C PHE A 216 -10.11 -7.59 13.74
N HIS A 217 -10.07 -7.66 12.43
CA HIS A 217 -10.23 -8.88 11.63
C HIS A 217 -8.88 -9.55 11.32
N GLY A 218 -8.91 -10.80 10.84
CA GLY A 218 -7.74 -11.55 10.38
C GLY A 218 -7.03 -10.91 9.17
N ASN A 219 -7.82 -10.26 8.29
CA ASN A 219 -7.35 -9.41 7.22
C ASN A 219 -7.95 -8.01 7.47
N SER A 220 -7.22 -7.14 8.08
CA SER A 220 -7.56 -5.72 8.23
C SER A 220 -6.32 -4.93 8.56
N GLU A 221 -6.36 -3.67 8.23
CA GLU A 221 -5.39 -2.67 8.62
C GLU A 221 -6.07 -1.68 9.58
N PHE A 222 -5.85 -0.38 9.45
CA PHE A 222 -6.29 0.60 10.43
C PHE A 222 -6.99 1.77 9.76
N PHE A 223 -7.84 2.48 10.52
CA PHE A 223 -8.51 3.68 10.05
C PHE A 223 -8.74 4.64 11.22
N ALA A 224 -8.30 5.89 11.10
CA ALA A 224 -8.44 6.92 12.13
C ALA A 224 -8.34 8.33 11.56
N ASP A 225 -8.93 9.30 12.26
CA ASP A 225 -8.82 10.71 11.93
C ASP A 225 -7.43 11.29 12.23
N PHE A 226 -7.01 12.27 11.44
CA PHE A 226 -5.79 13.03 11.69
C PHE A 226 -5.88 13.88 12.96
N GLY A 227 -4.76 13.99 13.62
CA GLY A 227 -4.63 14.78 14.84
C GLY A 227 -3.21 15.20 15.16
N VAL A 228 -3.04 15.62 16.40
CA VAL A 228 -1.76 15.96 17.03
C VAL A 228 -1.48 14.96 18.13
N TYR A 229 -0.29 14.42 18.15
CA TYR A 229 0.17 13.48 19.18
C TYR A 229 1.34 14.08 19.96
N ARG A 230 1.19 14.12 21.28
CA ARG A 230 2.24 14.44 22.23
C ARG A 230 2.37 13.26 23.20
N VAL A 231 3.44 12.49 23.09
CA VAL A 231 3.58 11.23 23.83
C VAL A 231 4.86 11.24 24.63
N ALA A 232 4.73 11.07 25.96
CA ALA A 232 5.82 10.89 26.90
C ALA A 232 5.98 9.39 27.21
N ILE A 233 7.14 8.83 26.90
CA ILE A 233 7.45 7.39 27.06
C ILE A 233 8.53 7.22 28.10
N THR A 234 8.23 6.53 29.19
CA THR A 234 9.18 6.19 30.25
C THR A 234 9.62 4.74 30.13
N VAL A 235 10.93 4.52 30.02
CA VAL A 235 11.55 3.20 29.86
C VAL A 235 12.79 3.08 30.76
N PRO A 236 13.34 1.89 31.00
CA PRO A 236 14.66 1.76 31.62
C PRO A 236 15.73 2.51 30.81
N LYS A 237 16.68 3.14 31.52
CA LYS A 237 17.70 4.02 30.95
C LYS A 237 18.52 3.37 29.82
N SER A 238 18.73 2.06 29.87
CA SER A 238 19.51 1.29 28.89
C SER A 238 18.77 1.08 27.55
N TYR A 239 17.47 1.38 27.45
CA TYR A 239 16.70 1.15 26.24
C TYR A 239 16.82 2.33 25.27
N VAL A 240 17.10 2.03 24.02
CA VAL A 240 16.97 2.98 22.91
C VAL A 240 15.52 2.97 22.46
N VAL A 241 14.93 4.15 22.30
CA VAL A 241 13.53 4.34 21.89
C VAL A 241 13.49 5.04 20.53
N GLY A 242 12.69 4.51 19.62
CA GLY A 242 12.25 5.19 18.41
C GLY A 242 10.73 5.28 18.40
N ALA A 243 10.18 6.34 17.81
CA ALA A 243 8.73 6.56 17.79
C ALA A 243 8.30 7.40 16.59
N THR A 244 6.99 7.41 16.33
CA THR A 244 6.32 8.41 15.50
C THR A 244 6.70 9.82 15.96
N GLY A 245 7.09 10.69 15.02
CA GLY A 245 7.34 12.11 15.26
C GLY A 245 8.75 12.45 15.75
N VAL A 246 8.87 13.68 16.19
CA VAL A 246 10.15 14.30 16.55
C VAL A 246 10.35 14.27 18.06
N LEU A 247 11.51 13.77 18.51
CA LEU A 247 11.92 13.83 19.92
C LEU A 247 12.10 15.28 20.35
N GLN A 248 11.34 15.72 21.35
CA GLN A 248 11.36 17.05 21.91
C GLN A 248 12.27 17.18 23.12
N SER A 249 12.28 16.15 23.99
CA SER A 249 13.12 16.14 25.19
C SER A 249 13.37 14.73 25.68
N GLU A 250 14.51 14.53 26.36
CA GLU A 250 14.85 13.34 27.10
C GLU A 250 15.29 13.76 28.51
N THR A 251 14.71 13.14 29.54
CA THR A 251 15.04 13.40 30.94
C THR A 251 15.28 12.08 31.66
N GLU A 252 16.35 12.01 32.44
CA GLU A 252 16.72 10.84 33.23
C GLU A 252 16.30 11.01 34.67
N GLN A 253 15.72 9.96 35.28
CA GLN A 253 15.35 9.91 36.68
C GLN A 253 15.64 8.50 37.26
N GLY A 254 16.69 8.41 38.09
CA GLY A 254 17.14 7.12 38.64
C GLY A 254 17.56 6.14 37.56
N ASP A 255 16.94 4.97 37.52
CA ASP A 255 17.22 3.90 36.54
C ASP A 255 16.32 3.98 35.30
N SER A 256 15.49 5.02 35.19
CA SER A 256 14.61 5.25 34.05
C SER A 256 14.93 6.56 33.31
N LYS A 257 14.41 6.66 32.10
CA LYS A 257 14.36 7.89 31.32
C LYS A 257 13.01 8.08 30.68
N THR A 258 12.61 9.35 30.51
CA THR A 258 11.39 9.74 29.81
C THR A 258 11.74 10.53 28.56
N LEU A 259 11.22 10.08 27.43
CA LEU A 259 11.35 10.72 26.13
C LEU A 259 9.99 11.29 25.73
N VAL A 260 9.96 12.55 25.28
CA VAL A 260 8.74 13.19 24.79
C VAL A 260 8.82 13.35 23.29
N PHE A 261 7.90 12.72 22.57
CA PHE A 261 7.75 12.83 21.13
C PHE A 261 6.54 13.71 20.78
N TYR A 262 6.64 14.39 19.63
CA TYR A 262 5.56 15.25 19.14
C TYR A 262 5.44 15.11 17.63
N GLN A 263 4.19 14.95 17.15
CA GLN A 263 3.88 14.95 15.73
C GLN A 263 2.49 15.55 15.48
N GLU A 264 2.41 16.38 14.47
CA GLU A 264 1.16 16.95 13.95
C GLU A 264 0.75 16.26 12.66
N ASP A 265 -0.57 16.32 12.37
CA ASP A 265 -1.14 15.89 11.10
C ASP A 265 -0.88 14.41 10.77
N VAL A 266 -0.97 13.55 11.78
CA VAL A 266 -0.89 12.08 11.70
C VAL A 266 -2.12 11.45 12.37
N HIS A 267 -2.39 10.19 12.03
CA HIS A 267 -3.58 9.47 12.51
C HIS A 267 -3.25 8.25 13.38
N ASP A 268 -1.97 8.04 13.69
CA ASP A 268 -1.52 6.97 14.59
C ASP A 268 -0.21 7.35 15.28
N PHE A 269 0.13 6.59 16.35
CA PHE A 269 1.38 6.72 17.06
C PHE A 269 1.91 5.35 17.50
N ALA A 270 3.03 4.94 16.91
CA ALA A 270 3.76 3.73 17.28
C ALA A 270 5.16 4.05 17.82
N TRP A 271 5.72 3.12 18.58
CA TRP A 271 7.07 3.24 19.11
C TRP A 271 7.71 1.89 19.34
N THR A 272 9.01 1.89 19.49
CA THR A 272 9.83 0.70 19.79
C THR A 272 10.82 1.00 20.90
N ALA A 273 11.21 -0.04 21.64
CA ALA A 273 12.24 0.07 22.66
C ALA A 273 13.09 -1.20 22.72
N SER A 274 14.42 -1.05 22.71
CA SER A 274 15.35 -2.17 22.85
C SER A 274 16.70 -1.70 23.39
N PRO A 275 17.35 -2.45 24.30
CA PRO A 275 18.72 -2.18 24.70
C PRO A 275 19.75 -2.68 23.65
N LEU A 276 19.28 -3.38 22.62
CA LEU A 276 20.14 -3.99 21.60
C LEU A 276 20.34 -3.10 20.38
N PHE A 277 19.50 -2.09 20.15
CA PHE A 277 19.59 -1.25 18.97
C PHE A 277 20.91 -0.53 18.80
N GLN A 278 21.44 -0.60 17.58
CA GLN A 278 22.45 0.31 17.06
C GLN A 278 21.75 1.39 16.23
N VAL A 279 22.09 2.65 16.50
CA VAL A 279 21.45 3.80 15.87
C VAL A 279 22.30 4.32 14.74
N PHE A 280 21.71 4.41 13.55
CA PHE A 280 22.33 5.05 12.38
C PHE A 280 21.46 6.24 11.96
N GLU A 281 22.10 7.30 11.51
CA GLU A 281 21.42 8.53 11.10
C GLU A 281 21.90 8.98 9.73
N ASP A 282 21.00 9.52 8.95
CA ASP A 282 21.26 10.13 7.66
C ASP A 282 20.24 11.26 7.42
N THR A 283 20.37 11.97 6.31
CA THR A 283 19.47 13.05 5.94
C THR A 283 19.13 13.00 4.45
N TYR A 284 17.94 13.48 4.12
CA TYR A 284 17.54 13.78 2.77
C TYR A 284 17.10 15.22 2.69
N THR A 285 17.51 15.95 1.65
CA THR A 285 17.02 17.30 1.39
C THR A 285 16.29 17.34 0.07
N SER A 286 15.01 17.70 0.11
CA SER A 286 14.14 17.81 -1.05
C SER A 286 14.64 18.92 -2.00
N LYS A 287 14.18 18.91 -3.25
CA LYS A 287 14.46 19.99 -4.23
C LYS A 287 14.03 21.38 -3.74
N GLY A 288 13.02 21.43 -2.87
CA GLY A 288 12.52 22.64 -2.22
C GLY A 288 13.29 23.06 -0.97
N GLY A 289 14.35 22.35 -0.57
CA GLY A 289 15.18 22.67 0.60
C GLY A 289 14.62 22.14 1.94
N HIS A 290 13.52 21.36 1.95
CA HIS A 290 13.02 20.70 3.15
C HIS A 290 13.92 19.52 3.50
N THR A 291 14.44 19.49 4.74
CA THR A 291 15.34 18.42 5.21
C THR A 291 14.61 17.43 6.11
N ILE A 292 14.80 16.15 5.84
CA ILE A 292 14.21 15.03 6.56
C ILE A 292 15.36 14.29 7.25
N LYS A 293 15.27 14.13 8.56
CA LYS A 293 16.18 13.29 9.35
C LYS A 293 15.72 11.83 9.20
N LEU A 294 16.63 10.96 8.78
CA LEU A 294 16.44 9.52 8.68
C LEU A 294 17.15 8.83 9.83
N THR A 295 16.44 8.02 10.60
CA THR A 295 17.01 7.23 11.69
C THR A 295 16.75 5.76 11.44
N PHE A 296 17.76 4.92 11.47
CA PHE A 296 17.63 3.46 11.38
C PHE A 296 18.06 2.81 12.70
N LEU A 297 17.12 2.10 13.32
CA LEU A 297 17.32 1.33 14.53
C LEU A 297 17.59 -0.12 14.15
N ALA A 298 18.85 -0.46 14.00
CA ALA A 298 19.31 -1.75 13.52
C ALA A 298 19.52 -2.76 14.65
N GLN A 299 19.21 -4.01 14.40
CA GLN A 299 19.76 -5.10 15.18
C GLN A 299 21.27 -5.22 14.90
N PRO A 300 22.11 -5.62 15.88
CA PRO A 300 23.57 -5.69 15.70
C PRO A 300 24.01 -6.55 14.50
N GLN A 301 23.22 -7.58 14.16
CA GLN A 301 23.51 -8.49 13.05
C GLN A 301 23.26 -7.86 11.67
N HIS A 302 22.50 -6.77 11.61
CA HIS A 302 22.09 -6.08 10.39
C HIS A 302 22.65 -4.66 10.27
N ALA A 303 23.60 -4.29 11.12
CA ALA A 303 24.19 -2.95 11.16
C ALA A 303 24.82 -2.53 9.82
N ASP A 304 25.32 -3.48 9.04
CA ASP A 304 25.87 -3.27 7.70
C ASP A 304 24.82 -3.01 6.60
N GLN A 305 23.54 -3.09 6.92
CA GLN A 305 22.44 -2.85 5.96
C GLN A 305 21.90 -1.41 5.99
N ALA A 306 22.39 -0.56 6.91
CA ALA A 306 21.86 0.79 7.11
C ALA A 306 21.80 1.63 5.81
N GLU A 307 22.88 1.61 5.03
CA GLU A 307 22.98 2.35 3.76
C GLU A 307 21.93 1.90 2.74
N ARG A 308 21.54 0.61 2.74
CA ARG A 308 20.52 0.07 1.83
C ARG A 308 19.14 0.65 2.15
N HIS A 309 18.78 0.72 3.45
CA HIS A 309 17.53 1.32 3.89
C HIS A 309 17.49 2.82 3.57
N PHE A 310 18.56 3.56 3.89
CA PHE A 310 18.63 4.99 3.59
C PHE A 310 18.53 5.27 2.08
N THR A 311 19.27 4.52 1.27
CA THR A 311 19.23 4.66 -0.19
C THR A 311 17.84 4.36 -0.74
N ALA A 312 17.15 3.33 -0.25
CA ALA A 312 15.80 2.98 -0.67
C ALA A 312 14.80 4.10 -0.34
N VAL A 313 14.85 4.65 0.88
CA VAL A 313 14.02 5.80 1.26
C VAL A 313 14.31 7.03 0.40
N LYS A 314 15.59 7.36 0.17
CA LYS A 314 15.98 8.51 -0.67
C LYS A 314 15.47 8.38 -2.11
N HIS A 315 15.58 7.20 -2.71
CA HIS A 315 15.02 6.92 -4.04
C HIS A 315 13.51 7.07 -4.08
N THR A 316 12.83 6.60 -3.04
CA THR A 316 11.36 6.73 -2.95
C THR A 316 10.95 8.19 -2.76
N LEU A 317 11.65 8.96 -1.93
CA LEU A 317 11.43 10.40 -1.77
C LEU A 317 11.62 11.16 -3.09
N GLU A 318 12.70 10.88 -3.82
CA GLU A 318 12.98 11.51 -5.12
C GLU A 318 11.88 11.19 -6.14
N TRP A 319 11.45 9.93 -6.20
CA TRP A 319 10.35 9.51 -7.07
C TRP A 319 9.04 10.19 -6.68
N ALA A 320 8.72 10.20 -5.39
CA ALA A 320 7.46 10.74 -4.89
C ALA A 320 7.37 12.27 -5.06
N GLU A 321 8.47 13.01 -4.93
CA GLU A 321 8.51 14.45 -5.25
C GLU A 321 8.14 14.72 -6.71
N ASP A 322 8.54 13.82 -7.61
CA ASP A 322 8.27 13.92 -9.03
C ASP A 322 6.83 13.51 -9.39
N TRP A 323 6.29 12.47 -8.76
CA TRP A 323 5.01 11.86 -9.10
C TRP A 323 3.83 12.32 -8.25
N LEU A 324 4.04 12.67 -7.00
CA LEU A 324 3.01 13.00 -6.03
C LEU A 324 3.23 14.41 -5.47
N GLY A 325 4.15 14.55 -4.54
CA GLY A 325 4.48 15.79 -3.87
C GLY A 325 5.53 15.60 -2.79
N VAL A 326 5.90 16.69 -2.13
CA VAL A 326 6.92 16.69 -1.09
C VAL A 326 6.40 15.99 0.17
N TYR A 327 7.21 15.13 0.77
CA TYR A 327 7.00 14.58 2.11
C TYR A 327 7.10 15.72 3.14
N PRO A 328 6.06 16.00 3.92
CA PRO A 328 6.01 17.22 4.72
C PRO A 328 6.66 17.11 6.09
N TYR A 329 6.90 15.89 6.57
CA TYR A 329 7.45 15.67 7.89
C TYR A 329 8.97 15.80 7.89
N SER A 330 9.56 16.20 9.03
CA SER A 330 11.01 16.42 9.16
C SER A 330 11.78 15.20 9.64
N THR A 331 11.11 14.07 9.83
CA THR A 331 11.70 12.84 10.38
C THR A 331 11.11 11.59 9.77
N LEU A 332 11.92 10.52 9.75
CA LEU A 332 11.50 9.14 9.52
C LEU A 332 12.36 8.22 10.40
N THR A 333 11.71 7.34 11.15
CA THR A 333 12.37 6.25 11.89
C THR A 333 12.11 4.92 11.19
N ILE A 334 13.17 4.18 10.89
CA ILE A 334 13.14 2.83 10.30
C ILE A 334 13.57 1.85 11.39
N VAL A 335 12.79 0.81 11.60
CA VAL A 335 13.06 -0.20 12.63
C VAL A 335 13.30 -1.56 12.00
N ASP A 336 14.40 -2.18 12.39
CA ASP A 336 14.72 -3.58 12.06
C ASP A 336 14.29 -4.49 13.22
N PRO A 337 13.25 -5.34 13.05
CA PRO A 337 12.80 -6.26 14.08
C PRO A 337 13.86 -7.30 14.45
N VAL A 338 13.88 -7.70 15.72
CA VAL A 338 14.79 -8.75 16.21
C VAL A 338 14.37 -10.13 15.67
N TYR A 339 15.32 -11.05 15.63
CA TYR A 339 15.02 -12.47 15.36
C TYR A 339 14.01 -13.03 16.38
N GLY A 340 12.97 -13.70 15.88
CA GLY A 340 11.80 -14.13 16.67
C GLY A 340 10.79 -13.00 16.93
N GLY A 341 10.97 -11.85 16.31
CA GLY A 341 10.05 -10.71 16.30
C GLY A 341 9.64 -10.28 14.88
N GLU A 342 9.82 -11.15 13.89
CA GLU A 342 9.55 -10.86 12.47
C GLU A 342 8.10 -10.47 12.22
N GLY A 343 7.16 -10.92 13.07
CA GLY A 343 5.77 -10.49 13.01
C GLY A 343 5.53 -8.99 13.25
N ALA A 344 6.55 -8.26 13.69
CA ALA A 344 6.55 -6.81 13.80
C ALA A 344 7.07 -6.10 12.54
N GLY A 345 7.60 -6.83 11.56
CA GLY A 345 8.10 -6.28 10.30
C GLY A 345 6.99 -5.99 9.31
N GLY A 346 7.27 -5.12 8.35
CA GLY A 346 6.31 -4.78 7.30
C GLY A 346 5.14 -3.97 7.83
N MET A 347 5.42 -2.77 8.43
CA MET A 347 4.42 -1.85 8.94
C MET A 347 4.84 -0.39 8.74
N GLU A 348 3.84 0.42 8.49
CA GLU A 348 3.89 1.73 7.87
C GLU A 348 3.40 2.89 8.76
N TYR A 349 3.58 2.82 10.06
CA TYR A 349 3.10 3.88 10.95
C TYR A 349 3.62 5.26 10.54
N PRO A 350 2.85 6.35 10.76
CA PRO A 350 3.26 7.68 10.35
C PRO A 350 4.64 8.06 10.88
N THR A 351 5.56 8.44 9.99
CA THR A 351 6.97 8.77 10.28
C THR A 351 7.77 7.66 10.97
N PHE A 352 7.25 6.44 11.01
CA PHE A 352 7.83 5.31 11.71
C PHE A 352 7.48 4.01 10.97
N ILE A 353 8.45 3.39 10.30
CA ILE A 353 8.23 2.16 9.54
C ILE A 353 9.03 1.00 10.13
N THR A 354 8.54 -0.23 9.96
CA THR A 354 9.28 -1.44 10.33
C THR A 354 9.65 -2.21 9.09
N ALA A 355 10.90 -2.08 8.65
CA ALA A 355 11.43 -2.72 7.48
C ALA A 355 12.44 -3.80 7.88
N GLY A 356 11.94 -5.01 8.11
CA GLY A 356 12.77 -6.14 8.54
C GLY A 356 13.83 -6.51 7.52
N THR A 357 15.03 -6.77 8.02
CA THR A 357 16.14 -7.27 7.22
C THR A 357 16.28 -8.77 7.44
N PHE A 358 16.09 -9.56 6.42
CA PHE A 358 16.41 -10.97 6.51
C PHE A 358 17.92 -11.13 6.46
N TRP A 359 18.54 -11.78 7.46
CA TRP A 359 19.93 -12.26 7.52
C TRP A 359 20.84 -11.77 6.39
N LYS A 360 22.09 -11.39 6.60
CA LYS A 360 23.11 -10.94 5.63
C LYS A 360 22.71 -11.17 4.16
N VAL A 361 21.72 -10.42 3.70
CA VAL A 361 21.22 -10.53 2.34
C VAL A 361 22.29 -9.98 1.40
N PRO A 362 22.82 -10.77 0.46
CA PRO A 362 23.80 -10.28 -0.50
C PRO A 362 23.30 -9.02 -1.21
N LEU A 363 24.20 -8.08 -1.52
CA LEU A 363 23.85 -6.81 -2.20
C LEU A 363 23.06 -6.99 -3.49
N GLY A 364 23.21 -8.14 -4.16
CA GLY A 364 22.43 -8.49 -5.36
C GLY A 364 20.98 -8.84 -5.08
N VAL A 365 20.62 -9.24 -3.87
CA VAL A 365 19.26 -9.57 -3.45
C VAL A 365 18.60 -8.33 -2.89
N LYS A 366 17.49 -7.89 -3.48
CA LYS A 366 16.87 -6.58 -3.23
C LYS A 366 15.67 -6.61 -2.27
N THR A 367 15.51 -7.67 -1.50
CA THR A 367 14.39 -7.79 -0.54
C THR A 367 14.38 -6.68 0.50
N THR A 368 15.56 -6.25 0.99
CA THR A 368 15.70 -5.12 1.92
C THR A 368 15.18 -3.82 1.29
N GLU A 369 15.61 -3.54 0.05
CA GLU A 369 15.15 -2.35 -0.67
C GLU A 369 13.66 -2.41 -0.97
N ILE A 370 13.13 -3.55 -1.44
CA ILE A 370 11.71 -3.76 -1.75
C ILE A 370 10.85 -3.43 -0.52
N VAL A 371 11.10 -4.09 0.61
CA VAL A 371 10.34 -3.85 1.85
C VAL A 371 10.45 -2.40 2.29
N THR A 372 11.64 -1.80 2.24
CA THR A 372 11.82 -0.40 2.65
C THR A 372 11.10 0.59 1.73
N VAL A 373 11.11 0.35 0.42
CA VAL A 373 10.36 1.16 -0.56
C VAL A 373 8.85 1.01 -0.31
N HIS A 374 8.39 -0.21 -0.07
CA HIS A 374 6.99 -0.51 0.21
C HIS A 374 6.52 0.21 1.48
N GLU A 375 7.15 -0.04 2.62
CA GLU A 375 6.75 0.56 3.90
C GLU A 375 6.87 2.09 3.90
N PHE A 376 7.88 2.64 3.22
CA PHE A 376 7.98 4.09 3.09
C PHE A 376 6.96 4.66 2.09
N GLY A 377 6.59 3.93 1.06
CA GLY A 377 5.57 4.35 0.09
C GLY A 377 4.20 4.58 0.75
N HIS A 378 3.87 3.82 1.77
CA HIS A 378 2.70 4.01 2.61
C HIS A 378 2.67 5.35 3.38
N GLN A 379 3.78 6.06 3.52
CA GLN A 379 3.74 7.42 4.06
C GLN A 379 2.93 8.37 3.15
N TYR A 380 2.77 8.01 1.87
CA TYR A 380 1.92 8.68 0.90
C TYR A 380 0.54 8.06 0.79
N PHE A 381 0.48 6.73 0.58
CA PHE A 381 -0.76 5.95 0.53
C PHE A 381 -0.99 5.34 1.92
N TYR A 382 -2.01 5.69 2.64
CA TYR A 382 -2.30 5.54 4.05
C TYR A 382 -1.84 6.75 4.90
N GLY A 383 -0.57 7.09 4.96
CA GLY A 383 -0.05 8.12 5.84
C GLY A 383 -0.63 9.52 5.55
N MET A 384 -0.64 9.94 4.28
CA MET A 384 -1.20 11.24 3.84
C MET A 384 -2.52 11.11 3.09
N LEU A 385 -2.70 10.08 2.29
CA LEU A 385 -3.96 9.70 1.65
C LEU A 385 -4.60 8.62 2.51
N ALA A 386 -5.21 9.02 3.65
CA ALA A 386 -5.69 8.10 4.67
C ALA A 386 -7.02 7.44 4.25
N SER A 387 -7.00 6.65 3.19
CA SER A 387 -8.14 5.83 2.76
C SER A 387 -8.55 4.82 3.85
N ASN A 388 -9.78 4.36 3.80
CA ASN A 388 -10.26 3.36 4.75
C ASN A 388 -9.81 1.96 4.33
N GLU A 389 -8.83 1.43 5.03
CA GLU A 389 -8.23 0.13 4.73
C GLU A 389 -9.13 -1.04 5.09
N PHE A 390 -10.10 -0.85 5.98
CA PHE A 390 -11.12 -1.85 6.24
C PHE A 390 -12.03 -2.05 5.04
N GLU A 391 -12.42 -0.97 4.36
CA GLU A 391 -13.42 -1.00 3.29
C GLU A 391 -12.80 -1.13 1.90
N GLU A 392 -11.65 -0.50 1.66
CA GLU A 392 -11.03 -0.36 0.35
C GLU A 392 -9.49 -0.48 0.42
N ALA A 393 -8.98 -1.60 0.97
CA ALA A 393 -7.54 -1.84 1.21
C ALA A 393 -6.65 -1.64 -0.03
N TRP A 394 -7.18 -1.75 -1.25
CA TRP A 394 -6.42 -1.56 -2.48
C TRP A 394 -5.94 -0.12 -2.71
N LEU A 395 -6.63 0.90 -2.12
CA LEU A 395 -6.23 2.31 -2.23
C LEU A 395 -4.93 2.60 -1.51
N ASP A 396 -4.67 1.83 -0.48
CA ASP A 396 -3.40 1.79 0.21
C ASP A 396 -2.44 0.80 -0.47
N GLU A 397 -2.63 -0.48 -0.30
CA GLU A 397 -1.73 -1.56 -0.69
C GLU A 397 -1.52 -1.67 -2.21
N GLY A 398 -2.58 -1.50 -2.98
CA GLY A 398 -2.53 -1.63 -4.44
C GLY A 398 -1.86 -0.46 -5.11
N MET A 399 -2.13 0.77 -4.64
CA MET A 399 -1.45 1.97 -5.13
C MET A 399 0.01 1.98 -4.68
N ASN A 400 0.28 1.54 -3.47
CA ASN A 400 1.64 1.41 -2.95
C ASN A 400 2.44 0.32 -3.67
N THR A 401 1.84 -0.83 -3.99
CA THR A 401 2.47 -1.86 -4.84
C THR A 401 2.85 -1.29 -6.22
N TRP A 402 2.00 -0.46 -6.82
CA TRP A 402 2.34 0.23 -8.07
C TRP A 402 3.52 1.21 -7.89
N LEU A 403 3.54 2.00 -6.80
CA LEU A 403 4.68 2.87 -6.45
C LEU A 403 5.95 2.05 -6.29
N GLU A 404 5.91 0.98 -5.50
CA GLU A 404 7.04 0.06 -5.29
C GLU A 404 7.59 -0.42 -6.63
N MET A 405 6.75 -1.00 -7.50
CA MET A 405 7.15 -1.47 -8.82
C MET A 405 7.79 -0.36 -9.67
N SER A 406 7.28 0.87 -9.59
CA SER A 406 7.79 2.01 -10.35
C SER A 406 9.17 2.46 -9.84
N VAL A 407 9.34 2.59 -8.52
CA VAL A 407 10.63 2.93 -7.88
C VAL A 407 11.67 1.85 -8.16
N MET A 408 11.29 0.58 -7.97
CA MET A 408 12.19 -0.55 -8.18
C MET A 408 12.64 -0.65 -9.66
N ARG A 409 11.74 -0.43 -10.59
CA ARG A 409 12.06 -0.37 -12.03
C ARG A 409 13.02 0.78 -12.36
N ARG A 410 12.78 1.96 -11.79
CA ARG A 410 13.56 3.17 -12.09
C ARG A 410 14.98 3.12 -11.52
N TYR A 411 15.15 2.73 -10.28
CA TYR A 411 16.43 2.85 -9.57
C TYR A 411 17.21 1.54 -9.48
N TYR A 412 16.55 0.40 -9.65
CA TYR A 412 17.19 -0.91 -9.49
C TYR A 412 17.05 -1.82 -10.72
N GLY A 413 16.34 -1.41 -11.74
CA GLY A 413 16.01 -2.21 -12.94
C GLY A 413 17.12 -2.32 -13.98
N GLY A 414 18.23 -1.58 -13.85
CA GLY A 414 19.31 -1.53 -14.83
C GLY A 414 18.84 -1.02 -16.21
N GLU A 415 19.65 -1.22 -17.26
CA GLU A 415 19.33 -0.75 -18.63
C GLU A 415 18.07 -1.37 -19.22
N SER A 416 17.65 -2.55 -18.77
CA SER A 416 16.46 -3.24 -19.28
C SER A 416 15.15 -2.82 -18.59
N GLY A 417 15.19 -1.98 -17.56
CA GLY A 417 14.04 -1.68 -16.71
C GLY A 417 13.44 -2.90 -16.00
N LYS A 418 14.09 -4.05 -16.11
CA LYS A 418 13.67 -5.32 -15.51
C LYS A 418 14.67 -5.74 -14.47
N LYS A 419 14.18 -6.01 -13.30
CA LYS A 419 14.96 -6.44 -12.17
C LYS A 419 14.60 -7.86 -11.80
N SER A 420 15.57 -8.63 -11.38
CA SER A 420 15.35 -9.89 -10.72
C SER A 420 15.24 -9.64 -9.20
N ALA A 421 14.25 -10.19 -8.54
CA ALA A 421 14.14 -10.20 -7.07
C ALA A 421 15.41 -10.80 -6.42
N PHE A 422 16.18 -11.57 -7.17
CA PHE A 422 17.43 -12.23 -6.76
C PHE A 422 18.70 -11.46 -7.18
N GLY A 423 18.59 -10.25 -7.73
CA GLY A 423 19.71 -9.37 -8.05
C GLY A 423 20.33 -9.55 -9.43
N ASP A 424 21.01 -8.51 -9.90
CA ASP A 424 21.50 -8.38 -11.28
C ASP A 424 22.59 -9.38 -11.71
N LYS A 425 23.22 -10.12 -10.79
CA LYS A 425 24.43 -10.89 -11.16
C LYS A 425 24.56 -12.29 -10.54
N THR A 426 23.58 -12.79 -9.78
CA THR A 426 23.82 -13.99 -8.98
C THR A 426 22.71 -15.05 -8.97
N SER A 427 21.62 -14.87 -9.71
CA SER A 427 20.58 -15.89 -9.75
C SER A 427 20.81 -16.88 -10.90
N ALA A 428 20.50 -18.17 -10.66
CA ALA A 428 20.45 -19.17 -11.71
C ALA A 428 19.51 -18.77 -12.86
N MET A 429 18.58 -17.87 -12.61
CA MET A 429 17.62 -17.32 -13.58
C MET A 429 18.28 -16.28 -14.51
N ASP A 430 19.15 -15.40 -13.99
CA ASP A 430 19.95 -14.49 -14.83
C ASP A 430 20.93 -15.26 -15.69
N PHE A 431 21.49 -16.31 -15.12
CA PHE A 431 22.32 -17.27 -15.83
C PHE A 431 21.57 -17.91 -17.01
N LEU A 432 20.30 -18.24 -16.83
CA LEU A 432 19.44 -18.75 -17.87
C LEU A 432 18.87 -17.65 -18.79
N GLY A 433 19.20 -16.38 -18.56
CA GLY A 433 18.66 -15.22 -19.28
C GLY A 433 17.18 -14.96 -19.00
N ILE A 434 16.63 -15.52 -17.93
CA ILE A 434 15.25 -15.26 -17.48
C ILE A 434 15.28 -14.11 -16.48
N ARG A 435 14.76 -12.96 -16.90
CA ARG A 435 14.57 -11.79 -16.02
C ARG A 435 13.10 -11.65 -15.71
N ILE A 436 12.76 -11.79 -14.42
CA ILE A 436 11.41 -11.58 -13.90
C ILE A 436 11.46 -10.25 -13.14
N GLY A 437 10.74 -9.24 -13.64
CA GLY A 437 10.60 -7.96 -12.95
C GLY A 437 9.51 -8.03 -11.88
N ASP A 438 9.43 -6.96 -11.06
CA ASP A 438 8.42 -6.86 -10.00
C ASP A 438 6.99 -6.84 -10.59
N VAL A 439 6.82 -6.24 -11.78
CA VAL A 439 5.56 -6.24 -12.54
C VAL A 439 5.16 -7.67 -12.96
N GLU A 440 6.09 -8.45 -13.50
CA GLU A 440 5.83 -9.85 -13.89
C GLU A 440 5.55 -10.73 -12.68
N GLN A 441 6.19 -10.47 -11.53
CA GLN A 441 5.94 -11.19 -10.28
C GLN A 441 4.55 -10.86 -9.73
N SER A 442 4.17 -9.60 -9.67
CA SER A 442 2.83 -9.16 -9.26
C SER A 442 1.76 -9.77 -10.17
N ARG A 443 1.96 -9.69 -11.49
CA ARG A 443 1.08 -10.30 -12.49
C ARG A 443 0.96 -11.81 -12.30
N ALA A 444 2.04 -12.53 -12.03
CA ALA A 444 2.03 -13.98 -11.82
C ALA A 444 1.16 -14.39 -10.62
N GLY A 445 1.14 -13.59 -9.55
CA GLY A 445 0.27 -13.80 -8.40
C GLY A 445 -1.22 -13.72 -8.75
N TYR A 446 -1.58 -12.88 -9.72
CA TYR A 446 -2.96 -12.64 -10.12
C TYR A 446 -3.45 -13.56 -11.25
N THR A 447 -2.63 -13.87 -12.26
CA THR A 447 -3.07 -14.49 -13.53
C THR A 447 -3.29 -16.00 -13.48
N SER A 448 -3.12 -16.66 -12.34
CA SER A 448 -3.44 -18.10 -12.25
C SER A 448 -4.94 -18.34 -12.47
N PRO A 449 -5.33 -19.44 -13.16
CA PRO A 449 -6.74 -19.71 -13.42
C PRO A 449 -7.62 -19.81 -12.17
N SER A 450 -7.03 -20.20 -11.04
CA SER A 450 -7.73 -20.28 -9.75
C SER A 450 -7.84 -18.93 -9.03
N SER A 451 -7.07 -17.93 -9.43
CA SER A 451 -7.00 -16.63 -8.76
C SER A 451 -7.75 -15.53 -9.50
N ALA A 452 -7.67 -15.50 -10.84
CA ALA A 452 -8.12 -14.36 -11.65
C ALA A 452 -9.58 -13.94 -11.44
N LYS A 453 -10.47 -14.89 -11.16
CA LYS A 453 -11.93 -14.68 -11.02
C LYS A 453 -12.45 -14.87 -9.59
N ARG A 454 -11.59 -14.89 -8.58
CA ARG A 454 -11.97 -15.30 -7.22
C ARG A 454 -12.71 -14.23 -6.44
N ASP A 455 -12.20 -13.01 -6.49
CA ASP A 455 -12.72 -11.87 -5.74
C ASP A 455 -12.72 -10.61 -6.59
N THR A 456 -13.54 -9.63 -6.16
CA THR A 456 -13.43 -8.25 -6.61
C THR A 456 -12.31 -7.55 -5.85
N ILE A 457 -11.77 -6.46 -6.39
CA ILE A 457 -10.78 -5.64 -5.68
C ILE A 457 -11.46 -4.84 -4.57
N VAL A 458 -12.55 -4.14 -4.88
CA VAL A 458 -13.28 -3.33 -3.89
C VAL A 458 -14.26 -4.20 -3.13
N LYS A 459 -13.92 -4.44 -1.88
CA LYS A 459 -14.75 -5.10 -0.85
C LYS A 459 -14.07 -4.98 0.51
N PRO A 460 -14.80 -5.16 1.62
CA PRO A 460 -14.19 -5.16 2.95
C PRO A 460 -13.05 -6.18 3.06
N ALA A 461 -11.95 -5.78 3.70
CA ALA A 461 -10.70 -6.55 3.76
C ALA A 461 -10.89 -7.97 4.33
N TRP A 462 -11.73 -8.12 5.34
CA TRP A 462 -12.05 -9.42 5.95
C TRP A 462 -12.97 -10.30 5.10
N ALA A 463 -13.62 -9.74 4.08
CA ALA A 463 -14.56 -10.46 3.24
C ALA A 463 -13.89 -11.18 2.05
N TYR A 464 -12.58 -11.08 1.86
CA TYR A 464 -11.87 -11.83 0.83
C TYR A 464 -11.87 -13.34 1.14
N HIS A 465 -12.00 -14.15 0.11
CA HIS A 465 -11.78 -15.58 0.24
C HIS A 465 -10.36 -15.88 0.74
N ARG A 466 -10.20 -17.01 1.44
CA ARG A 466 -8.90 -17.38 2.01
C ARG A 466 -7.76 -17.27 1.00
N GLY A 467 -6.72 -16.51 1.34
CA GLY A 467 -5.58 -16.21 0.47
C GLY A 467 -5.88 -15.21 -0.64
N GLY A 468 -7.06 -14.59 -0.66
CA GLY A 468 -7.44 -13.54 -1.62
C GLY A 468 -6.86 -12.16 -1.29
N TYR A 469 -6.68 -11.85 0.00
CA TYR A 469 -6.25 -10.53 0.44
C TYR A 469 -4.99 -10.04 -0.30
N GLY A 470 -3.87 -10.78 -0.26
CA GLY A 470 -2.64 -10.38 -0.95
C GLY A 470 -2.77 -10.29 -2.47
N ILE A 471 -3.66 -11.08 -3.08
CA ILE A 471 -3.88 -11.04 -4.53
C ILE A 471 -4.68 -9.79 -4.93
N PHE A 472 -5.77 -9.49 -4.21
CA PHE A 472 -6.74 -8.48 -4.60
C PHE A 472 -6.54 -7.12 -3.94
N SER A 473 -5.73 -7.04 -2.86
CA SER A 473 -5.29 -5.76 -2.30
C SER A 473 -3.95 -5.30 -2.89
N TYR A 474 -3.05 -6.21 -3.28
CA TYR A 474 -1.69 -5.92 -3.79
C TYR A 474 -1.55 -6.21 -5.30
N ASN A 475 -1.56 -7.50 -5.68
CA ASN A 475 -1.10 -7.95 -7.00
C ASN A 475 -1.99 -7.47 -8.15
N LYS A 476 -3.29 -7.74 -8.09
CA LYS A 476 -4.25 -7.34 -9.13
C LYS A 476 -4.35 -5.81 -9.26
N PRO A 477 -4.53 -5.03 -8.17
CA PRO A 477 -4.61 -3.59 -8.29
C PRO A 477 -3.28 -2.94 -8.68
N GLY A 478 -2.11 -3.41 -8.22
CA GLY A 478 -0.81 -2.92 -8.70
C GLY A 478 -0.63 -3.17 -10.21
N THR A 479 -1.05 -4.34 -10.70
CA THR A 479 -1.08 -4.67 -12.13
C THR A 479 -2.08 -3.79 -12.90
N MET A 480 -3.24 -3.49 -12.31
CA MET A 480 -4.24 -2.59 -12.88
C MET A 480 -3.72 -1.16 -13.01
N MET A 481 -3.08 -0.64 -11.97
CA MET A 481 -2.48 0.70 -12.00
C MET A 481 -1.37 0.81 -13.04
N THR A 482 -0.54 -0.22 -13.18
CA THR A 482 0.49 -0.26 -14.25
C THR A 482 -0.15 -0.36 -15.64
N THR A 483 -1.26 -1.10 -15.78
CA THR A 483 -2.04 -1.14 -17.03
C THR A 483 -2.60 0.25 -17.37
N LEU A 484 -3.15 0.95 -16.37
CA LEU A 484 -3.65 2.31 -16.54
C LEU A 484 -2.53 3.28 -16.97
N GLU A 485 -1.35 3.19 -16.35
CA GLU A 485 -0.15 3.95 -16.74
C GLU A 485 0.23 3.69 -18.21
N ASN A 486 0.24 2.42 -18.61
CA ASN A 486 0.55 2.05 -20.01
C ASN A 486 -0.49 2.59 -21.02
N ILE A 487 -1.76 2.65 -20.64
CA ILE A 487 -2.83 3.19 -21.47
C ILE A 487 -2.76 4.72 -21.58
N LEU A 488 -2.49 5.40 -20.46
CA LEU A 488 -2.47 6.86 -20.37
C LEU A 488 -1.15 7.47 -20.86
N GLY A 489 -0.06 6.72 -20.73
CA GLY A 489 1.31 7.21 -20.82
C GLY A 489 1.78 7.89 -19.53
N GLU A 490 3.10 7.91 -19.33
CA GLU A 490 3.73 8.38 -18.07
C GLU A 490 3.31 9.81 -17.69
N ASP A 491 3.35 10.76 -18.62
CA ASP A 491 3.05 12.17 -18.34
C ASP A 491 1.61 12.38 -17.87
N THR A 492 0.65 11.70 -18.51
CA THR A 492 -0.76 11.79 -18.12
C THR A 492 -1.01 11.11 -16.79
N MET A 493 -0.43 9.92 -16.59
CA MET A 493 -0.55 9.20 -15.31
C MET A 493 0.04 10.02 -14.15
N LYS A 494 1.19 10.65 -14.35
CA LYS A 494 1.81 11.55 -13.40
C LYS A 494 0.90 12.74 -13.06
N LEU A 495 0.25 13.34 -14.05
CA LEU A 495 -0.70 14.43 -13.81
C LEU A 495 -1.91 13.94 -13.00
N VAL A 496 -2.44 12.76 -13.30
CA VAL A 496 -3.52 12.12 -12.52
C VAL A 496 -3.10 11.95 -11.06
N MET A 497 -1.96 11.31 -10.82
CA MET A 497 -1.50 10.99 -9.47
C MET A 497 -1.17 12.24 -8.65
N ARG A 498 -0.56 13.25 -9.25
CA ARG A 498 -0.33 14.55 -8.61
C ARG A 498 -1.63 15.26 -8.27
N THR A 499 -2.61 15.26 -9.19
CA THR A 499 -3.92 15.87 -8.96
C THR A 499 -4.65 15.16 -7.83
N TYR A 500 -4.66 13.83 -7.82
CA TYR A 500 -5.26 13.03 -6.76
C TYR A 500 -4.60 13.32 -5.41
N PHE A 501 -3.26 13.27 -5.34
CA PHE A 501 -2.53 13.56 -4.11
C PHE A 501 -2.81 14.97 -3.56
N TYR A 502 -2.67 16.02 -4.39
CA TYR A 502 -2.89 17.40 -3.91
C TYR A 502 -4.34 17.69 -3.51
N ARG A 503 -5.30 17.00 -4.11
CA ARG A 503 -6.73 17.15 -3.78
C ARG A 503 -7.10 16.46 -2.47
N PHE A 504 -6.49 15.31 -2.20
CA PHE A 504 -6.92 14.42 -1.13
C PHE A 504 -5.91 14.18 -0.01
N LYS A 505 -4.69 14.70 -0.10
CA LYS A 505 -3.74 14.60 1.01
C LYS A 505 -4.33 15.16 2.30
N PHE A 506 -4.10 14.44 3.41
CA PHE A 506 -4.66 14.70 4.75
C PHE A 506 -6.20 14.61 4.80
N LYS A 507 -6.76 13.75 3.97
CA LYS A 507 -8.18 13.39 3.93
C LYS A 507 -8.31 11.88 3.78
N HIS A 508 -9.57 11.43 3.75
CA HIS A 508 -9.94 10.02 3.60
C HIS A 508 -10.59 9.79 2.22
N PRO A 509 -9.83 9.67 1.12
CA PRO A 509 -10.39 9.44 -0.20
C PRO A 509 -10.94 8.03 -0.35
N THR A 510 -11.87 7.88 -1.31
CA THR A 510 -12.49 6.62 -1.72
C THR A 510 -12.09 6.26 -3.16
N THR A 511 -12.39 5.03 -3.58
CA THR A 511 -12.27 4.60 -4.97
C THR A 511 -12.98 5.54 -5.95
N ARG A 512 -14.14 6.07 -5.56
CA ARG A 512 -14.90 7.03 -6.39
C ARG A 512 -14.11 8.31 -6.65
N ASP A 513 -13.44 8.83 -5.63
CA ASP A 513 -12.62 10.04 -5.74
C ASP A 513 -11.45 9.85 -6.71
N PHE A 514 -10.84 8.67 -6.71
CA PHE A 514 -9.79 8.32 -7.66
C PHE A 514 -10.32 8.22 -9.09
N ILE A 515 -11.42 7.48 -9.32
CA ILE A 515 -12.05 7.33 -10.64
C ILE A 515 -12.45 8.71 -11.20
N GLN A 516 -13.06 9.54 -10.37
CA GLN A 516 -13.43 10.89 -10.76
C GLN A 516 -12.20 11.73 -11.16
N THR A 517 -11.10 11.62 -10.43
CA THR A 517 -9.85 12.33 -10.74
C THR A 517 -9.28 11.87 -12.09
N VAL A 518 -9.29 10.56 -12.36
CA VAL A 518 -8.83 10.03 -13.66
C VAL A 518 -9.69 10.59 -14.80
N ASN A 519 -11.02 10.55 -14.67
CA ASN A 519 -11.94 11.04 -15.70
C ASN A 519 -11.77 12.53 -15.95
N GLU A 520 -11.67 13.35 -14.91
CA GLU A 520 -11.49 14.79 -15.02
C GLU A 520 -10.15 15.18 -15.68
N VAL A 521 -9.06 14.56 -15.25
CA VAL A 521 -7.71 14.87 -15.77
C VAL A 521 -7.55 14.43 -17.22
N THR A 522 -8.10 13.27 -17.58
CA THR A 522 -7.97 12.72 -18.95
C THR A 522 -9.00 13.29 -19.92
N GLY A 523 -10.10 13.86 -19.42
CA GLY A 523 -11.26 14.24 -20.23
C GLY A 523 -11.96 13.05 -20.89
N LYS A 524 -11.74 11.83 -20.40
CA LYS A 524 -12.32 10.58 -20.90
C LYS A 524 -13.04 9.85 -19.78
N ASP A 525 -14.03 9.03 -20.13
CA ASP A 525 -14.73 8.17 -19.16
C ASP A 525 -14.00 6.82 -19.00
N PHE A 526 -13.27 6.66 -17.91
CA PHE A 526 -12.65 5.40 -17.50
C PHE A 526 -13.54 4.58 -16.54
N THR A 527 -14.77 5.04 -16.25
CA THR A 527 -15.71 4.29 -15.38
C THR A 527 -15.91 2.84 -15.85
N PRO A 528 -16.07 2.54 -17.16
CA PRO A 528 -16.19 1.16 -17.63
C PRO A 528 -14.95 0.30 -17.33
N PHE A 529 -13.75 0.85 -17.44
CA PHE A 529 -12.49 0.17 -17.08
C PHE A 529 -12.48 -0.19 -15.58
N PHE A 530 -12.71 0.78 -14.71
CA PHE A 530 -12.73 0.57 -13.27
C PHE A 530 -13.87 -0.35 -12.82
N THR A 531 -15.06 -0.24 -13.41
CA THR A 531 -16.19 -1.11 -13.09
C THR A 531 -15.84 -2.57 -13.34
N GLN A 532 -15.18 -2.87 -14.46
CA GLN A 532 -14.77 -4.24 -14.78
C GLN A 532 -13.71 -4.78 -13.82
N PHE A 533 -12.66 -4.00 -13.54
CA PHE A 533 -11.50 -4.52 -12.82
C PHE A 533 -11.54 -4.33 -11.32
N LEU A 534 -12.25 -3.32 -10.80
CA LEU A 534 -12.39 -3.08 -9.36
C LEU A 534 -13.62 -3.79 -8.76
N TYR A 535 -14.77 -3.71 -9.43
CA TYR A 535 -16.05 -4.10 -8.86
C TYR A 535 -16.60 -5.43 -9.39
N SER A 536 -15.88 -6.09 -10.31
CA SER A 536 -16.28 -7.38 -10.82
C SER A 536 -15.16 -8.41 -10.80
N THR A 537 -15.52 -9.68 -11.01
CA THR A 537 -14.59 -10.83 -11.07
C THR A 537 -14.22 -11.20 -12.50
N VAL A 538 -14.49 -10.33 -13.48
CA VAL A 538 -14.16 -10.61 -14.88
C VAL A 538 -12.67 -10.74 -15.09
N ALA A 539 -12.28 -11.66 -15.95
CA ALA A 539 -10.92 -11.80 -16.43
C ALA A 539 -10.79 -11.24 -17.85
N MET A 540 -9.57 -10.93 -18.25
CA MET A 540 -9.20 -10.45 -19.56
C MET A 540 -8.33 -11.49 -20.24
N ASP A 541 -8.70 -11.93 -21.43
CA ASP A 541 -7.90 -12.80 -22.29
C ASP A 541 -8.28 -12.52 -23.76
N TYR A 542 -7.33 -11.95 -24.50
CA TYR A 542 -7.44 -11.68 -25.91
C TYR A 542 -6.35 -12.44 -26.68
N GLY A 543 -6.67 -12.96 -27.85
CA GLY A 543 -5.67 -13.72 -28.59
C GLY A 543 -5.88 -13.71 -30.09
N VAL A 544 -4.84 -14.14 -30.80
CA VAL A 544 -4.89 -14.47 -32.21
C VAL A 544 -5.33 -15.93 -32.33
N GLN A 545 -6.57 -16.14 -32.79
CA GLN A 545 -7.12 -17.49 -32.92
C GLN A 545 -6.53 -18.25 -34.10
N ALA A 546 -6.43 -17.59 -35.27
CA ALA A 546 -5.96 -18.24 -36.49
C ALA A 546 -5.40 -17.28 -37.51
N ILE A 547 -4.43 -17.74 -38.30
CA ILE A 547 -4.01 -17.15 -39.56
C ILE A 547 -4.16 -18.24 -40.63
N THR A 548 -5.01 -18.00 -41.65
CA THR A 548 -5.18 -18.90 -42.77
C THR A 548 -4.70 -18.18 -44.02
N VAL A 549 -3.89 -18.84 -44.84
CA VAL A 549 -3.36 -18.31 -46.12
C VAL A 549 -3.67 -19.32 -47.21
N GLY A 550 -4.56 -18.93 -48.12
CA GLY A 550 -4.88 -19.64 -49.38
C GLY A 550 -4.29 -18.95 -50.58
N ARG A 551 -4.27 -19.60 -51.73
CA ARG A 551 -3.99 -18.97 -53.01
C ARG A 551 -5.32 -18.65 -53.70
N SER A 552 -5.42 -17.49 -54.34
CA SER A 552 -6.63 -17.10 -55.07
C SER A 552 -6.91 -18.02 -56.28
N ASP A 553 -5.90 -18.79 -56.73
CA ASP A 553 -5.99 -19.63 -57.93
C ASP A 553 -6.55 -21.03 -57.61
N ASP A 554 -6.74 -21.42 -56.34
CA ASP A 554 -7.17 -22.77 -55.92
C ASP A 554 -8.70 -22.99 -56.07
N GLU A 555 -9.49 -21.96 -56.52
CA GLU A 555 -10.95 -22.04 -56.72
C GLU A 555 -11.37 -22.09 -58.20
N GLU A 556 -10.43 -22.10 -59.18
CA GLU A 556 -10.83 -22.28 -60.61
C GLU A 556 -11.00 -23.78 -60.95
N PRO A 557 -12.16 -24.18 -61.47
CA PRO A 557 -12.32 -25.56 -61.95
C PRO A 557 -11.37 -25.84 -63.11
N GLU A 558 -10.73 -27.01 -63.07
CA GLU A 558 -9.87 -27.52 -64.16
C GLU A 558 -10.59 -27.45 -65.51
N GLY A 559 -10.14 -26.60 -66.41
CA GLY A 559 -10.56 -26.71 -67.80
C GLY A 559 -10.82 -25.43 -68.61
N VAL A 560 -10.05 -24.33 -68.50
CA VAL A 560 -9.96 -23.34 -69.56
C VAL A 560 -8.57 -22.74 -69.66
N SER A 561 -7.76 -23.16 -70.65
CA SER A 561 -6.52 -22.51 -71.01
C SER A 561 -6.81 -21.31 -71.86
N THR A 562 -6.57 -20.10 -71.43
CA THR A 562 -6.35 -18.96 -72.34
C THR A 562 -5.48 -17.89 -71.71
N ASP A 563 -4.44 -17.58 -72.44
CA ASP A 563 -3.60 -16.37 -72.44
C ASP A 563 -2.68 -16.13 -71.22
N SER A 564 -1.41 -16.30 -71.45
CA SER A 564 -0.27 -15.98 -70.58
C SER A 564 -0.03 -14.48 -70.52
N GLN A 565 -0.86 -13.73 -69.82
CA GLN A 565 -0.43 -12.53 -69.12
C GLN A 565 -0.18 -12.94 -67.65
N SER A 566 1.01 -12.63 -67.16
CA SER A 566 1.39 -12.94 -65.78
C SER A 566 0.43 -12.25 -64.82
N LYS A 567 -0.68 -12.93 -64.48
CA LYS A 567 -1.50 -12.49 -63.32
C LYS A 567 -0.60 -12.49 -62.09
N GLU A 568 -0.42 -11.34 -61.49
CA GLU A 568 0.25 -11.25 -60.20
C GLU A 568 -0.42 -12.24 -59.24
N ARG A 569 0.36 -13.18 -58.69
CA ARG A 569 -0.13 -14.20 -57.78
C ARG A 569 -0.60 -13.55 -56.51
N LYS A 570 -1.89 -13.61 -56.18
CA LYS A 570 -2.47 -13.09 -54.96
C LYS A 570 -2.67 -14.20 -53.91
N PHE A 571 -2.53 -13.80 -52.68
CA PHE A 571 -2.88 -14.65 -51.52
C PHE A 571 -4.15 -14.10 -50.86
N ASN A 572 -5.09 -15.00 -50.60
CA ASN A 572 -6.21 -14.72 -49.72
C ASN A 572 -5.77 -15.07 -48.29
N SER A 573 -5.55 -14.06 -47.44
CA SER A 573 -5.12 -14.23 -46.07
C SER A 573 -6.23 -13.81 -45.14
N LYS A 574 -6.61 -14.67 -44.21
CA LYS A 574 -7.62 -14.42 -43.15
C LYS A 574 -6.99 -14.51 -41.78
N VAL A 575 -7.20 -13.47 -40.96
CA VAL A 575 -6.74 -13.40 -39.57
C VAL A 575 -7.95 -13.27 -38.68
N ILE A 576 -8.02 -14.10 -37.63
CA ILE A 576 -9.11 -14.10 -36.67
C ILE A 576 -8.53 -13.78 -35.29
N PHE A 577 -9.01 -12.70 -34.71
CA PHE A 577 -8.77 -12.34 -33.31
C PHE A 577 -9.99 -12.72 -32.47
N GLU A 578 -9.76 -13.12 -31.23
CA GLU A 578 -10.80 -13.56 -30.30
C GLU A 578 -10.63 -12.91 -28.93
N ARG A 579 -11.75 -12.43 -28.37
CA ARG A 579 -11.86 -12.12 -26.94
C ARG A 579 -12.35 -13.38 -26.22
N LYS A 580 -11.49 -14.04 -25.47
CA LYS A 580 -11.75 -15.34 -24.83
C LYS A 580 -12.52 -15.20 -23.53
N GLU A 581 -12.20 -14.17 -22.76
CA GLU A 581 -12.82 -13.86 -21.46
C GLU A 581 -13.82 -12.70 -21.55
N GLU A 582 -14.37 -12.27 -20.40
CA GLU A 582 -15.51 -11.35 -20.38
C GLU A 582 -15.11 -9.88 -20.47
N ALA A 583 -13.90 -9.50 -20.03
CA ALA A 583 -13.49 -8.08 -20.02
C ALA A 583 -13.44 -7.49 -21.42
N VAL A 584 -14.04 -6.32 -21.59
CA VAL A 584 -14.09 -5.58 -22.86
C VAL A 584 -13.14 -4.39 -22.80
N ALA A 585 -12.21 -4.33 -23.75
CA ALA A 585 -11.27 -3.22 -23.86
C ALA A 585 -10.85 -3.01 -25.33
N PRO A 586 -10.50 -1.77 -25.71
CA PRO A 586 -9.92 -1.50 -27.04
C PRO A 586 -8.53 -2.11 -27.14
N MET A 587 -8.29 -2.87 -28.22
CA MET A 587 -7.05 -3.60 -28.45
C MET A 587 -6.34 -3.16 -29.70
N ASP A 588 -5.04 -2.86 -29.60
CA ASP A 588 -4.18 -2.60 -30.75
C ASP A 588 -3.94 -3.88 -31.52
N ILE A 589 -4.21 -3.84 -32.84
CA ILE A 589 -4.00 -4.93 -33.79
C ILE A 589 -2.81 -4.58 -34.69
N LEU A 590 -1.90 -5.55 -34.86
CA LEU A 590 -0.78 -5.46 -35.77
C LEU A 590 -0.72 -6.74 -36.61
N ILE A 591 -0.81 -6.61 -37.93
CA ILE A 591 -0.67 -7.70 -38.90
C ILE A 591 0.52 -7.42 -39.80
N LYS A 592 1.43 -8.38 -39.96
CA LYS A 592 2.64 -8.28 -40.77
C LYS A 592 2.55 -9.14 -42.04
N PHE A 593 2.99 -8.58 -43.14
CA PHE A 593 3.04 -9.25 -44.44
C PHE A 593 4.46 -9.73 -44.82
N SER A 594 4.54 -10.59 -45.81
CA SER A 594 5.79 -11.24 -46.25
C SER A 594 6.83 -10.30 -46.85
N ASP A 595 6.45 -9.12 -47.27
CA ASP A 595 7.31 -8.04 -47.78
C ASP A 595 7.80 -7.09 -46.67
N GLY A 596 7.39 -7.31 -45.45
CA GLY A 596 7.71 -6.47 -44.31
C GLY A 596 6.73 -5.31 -44.06
N THR A 597 5.71 -5.13 -44.91
CA THR A 597 4.66 -4.14 -44.63
C THR A 597 3.79 -4.54 -43.45
N GLU A 598 3.19 -3.53 -42.80
CA GLU A 598 2.37 -3.71 -41.62
C GLU A 598 0.96 -3.10 -41.83
N PHE A 599 -0.05 -3.78 -41.32
CA PHE A 599 -1.40 -3.25 -41.14
C PHE A 599 -1.65 -3.05 -39.65
N ARG A 600 -2.14 -1.87 -39.29
CA ARG A 600 -2.47 -1.52 -37.89
C ARG A 600 -3.91 -1.04 -37.84
N ASP A 601 -4.64 -1.49 -36.79
CA ASP A 601 -6.00 -1.10 -36.47
C ASP A 601 -6.22 -1.17 -34.97
N VAL A 602 -7.33 -0.61 -34.51
CA VAL A 602 -7.81 -0.75 -33.12
C VAL A 602 -9.15 -1.46 -33.14
N TRP A 603 -9.21 -2.60 -32.45
CA TRP A 603 -10.45 -3.32 -32.23
C TRP A 603 -11.06 -2.89 -30.88
N ASP A 604 -12.36 -2.48 -30.89
CA ASP A 604 -13.08 -2.05 -29.67
C ASP A 604 -13.31 -3.16 -28.64
N GLY A 605 -13.08 -4.42 -29.01
CA GLY A 605 -13.24 -5.60 -28.17
C GLY A 605 -14.70 -5.98 -27.86
N VAL A 606 -15.70 -5.24 -28.36
CA VAL A 606 -17.12 -5.49 -28.04
C VAL A 606 -17.61 -6.81 -28.63
N ALA A 607 -17.35 -7.03 -29.93
CA ALA A 607 -17.64 -8.31 -30.55
C ALA A 607 -16.72 -9.40 -30.02
N ARG A 608 -17.15 -10.67 -29.99
CA ARG A 608 -16.33 -11.79 -29.54
C ARG A 608 -15.16 -12.06 -30.46
N TYR A 609 -15.32 -11.78 -31.76
CA TYR A 609 -14.36 -12.00 -32.81
C TYR A 609 -14.17 -10.75 -33.65
N LYS A 610 -12.93 -10.53 -34.14
CA LYS A 610 -12.61 -9.57 -35.17
C LYS A 610 -11.88 -10.30 -36.29
N ILE A 611 -12.36 -10.14 -37.52
CA ILE A 611 -11.84 -10.85 -38.69
C ILE A 611 -11.32 -9.83 -39.67
N TYR A 612 -10.11 -10.09 -40.18
CA TYR A 612 -9.52 -9.34 -41.28
C TYR A 612 -9.25 -10.28 -42.45
N GLU A 613 -9.61 -9.87 -43.64
CA GLU A 613 -9.39 -10.60 -44.89
C GLU A 613 -8.62 -9.71 -45.87
N PHE A 614 -7.57 -10.26 -46.45
CA PHE A 614 -6.70 -9.53 -47.37
C PHE A 614 -6.53 -10.36 -48.67
N ASP A 615 -6.75 -9.72 -49.82
CA ASP A 615 -6.47 -10.28 -51.14
C ASP A 615 -5.32 -9.47 -51.76
N LYS A 616 -4.09 -9.94 -51.53
CA LYS A 616 -2.86 -9.22 -51.86
C LYS A 616 -1.78 -10.16 -52.44
N PRO A 617 -0.78 -9.62 -53.19
CA PRO A 617 0.40 -10.40 -53.59
C PRO A 617 1.21 -10.91 -52.37
N GLU A 618 1.17 -10.15 -51.29
CA GLU A 618 1.90 -10.46 -50.04
C GLU A 618 0.98 -11.23 -49.08
N LYS A 619 1.46 -12.35 -48.58
CA LYS A 619 0.74 -13.15 -47.59
C LYS A 619 0.98 -12.63 -46.19
N VAL A 620 -0.01 -12.80 -45.29
CA VAL A 620 0.17 -12.57 -43.87
C VAL A 620 1.18 -13.59 -43.33
N VAL A 621 2.16 -13.12 -42.53
CA VAL A 621 3.17 -13.96 -41.88
C VAL A 621 3.07 -13.95 -40.38
N ALA A 622 2.51 -12.90 -39.79
CA ALA A 622 2.31 -12.79 -38.33
C ALA A 622 1.14 -11.86 -38.01
N ALA A 623 0.51 -12.10 -36.87
CA ALA A 623 -0.51 -11.23 -36.30
C ALA A 623 -0.28 -11.12 -34.78
N TYR A 624 -0.56 -9.92 -34.26
CA TYR A 624 -0.37 -9.58 -32.86
C TYR A 624 -1.58 -8.78 -32.36
N ILE A 625 -1.97 -9.02 -31.11
CA ILE A 625 -2.90 -8.19 -30.37
C ILE A 625 -2.18 -7.66 -29.13
N ASP A 626 -2.38 -6.38 -28.81
CA ASP A 626 -1.65 -5.68 -27.74
C ASP A 626 -0.12 -5.84 -27.88
N SER A 627 0.41 -5.57 -29.05
CA SER A 627 1.83 -5.75 -29.38
C SER A 627 2.79 -4.94 -28.50
N GLU A 628 2.31 -3.86 -27.88
CA GLU A 628 3.07 -3.01 -26.96
C GLU A 628 2.90 -3.44 -25.49
N ASN A 629 2.12 -4.50 -25.22
CA ASN A 629 1.84 -5.01 -23.88
C ASN A 629 1.25 -3.97 -22.92
N LYS A 630 0.31 -3.17 -23.36
CA LYS A 630 -0.38 -2.17 -22.54
C LYS A 630 -1.24 -2.82 -21.47
N TYR A 631 -1.95 -3.91 -21.83
CA TYR A 631 -2.87 -4.60 -20.95
C TYR A 631 -2.19 -5.75 -20.18
N LEU A 632 -1.52 -5.41 -19.08
CA LEU A 632 -0.90 -6.41 -18.20
C LEU A 632 -1.92 -7.29 -17.47
N LEU A 633 -3.19 -6.86 -17.42
CA LEU A 633 -4.31 -7.61 -16.86
C LEU A 633 -4.72 -8.84 -17.68
N ASP A 634 -4.24 -8.96 -18.92
CA ASP A 634 -4.45 -10.15 -19.74
C ASP A 634 -3.83 -11.38 -19.07
N VAL A 635 -4.67 -12.39 -18.77
CA VAL A 635 -4.25 -13.58 -18.01
C VAL A 635 -3.39 -14.53 -18.84
N ASN A 636 -3.46 -14.46 -20.16
CA ASN A 636 -2.75 -15.39 -21.06
C ASN A 636 -2.10 -14.69 -22.25
N ARG A 637 -1.01 -13.99 -22.03
CA ARG A 637 -0.28 -13.28 -23.09
C ARG A 637 0.45 -14.18 -24.10
N ASN A 638 0.46 -15.50 -23.89
CA ASN A 638 1.09 -16.42 -24.83
C ASN A 638 0.28 -16.56 -26.14
N ASN A 639 -1.00 -16.22 -26.14
CA ASN A 639 -1.87 -16.25 -27.32
C ASN A 639 -2.00 -14.90 -28.03
N ASN A 640 -1.32 -13.83 -27.53
CA ASN A 640 -1.38 -12.49 -28.12
C ASN A 640 -0.64 -12.38 -29.46
N ALA A 641 0.09 -13.41 -29.86
CA ALA A 641 0.81 -13.45 -31.13
C ALA A 641 0.67 -14.82 -31.80
N LEU A 642 0.56 -14.81 -33.13
CA LEU A 642 0.61 -16.02 -33.94
C LEU A 642 1.43 -15.75 -35.18
N THR A 643 2.30 -16.71 -35.57
CA THR A 643 3.10 -16.65 -36.79
C THR A 643 2.78 -17.86 -37.67
N THR A 644 2.83 -17.67 -39.01
CA THR A 644 2.59 -18.76 -39.96
C THR A 644 3.75 -19.76 -40.03
N LYS A 645 4.92 -19.37 -39.50
CA LYS A 645 6.08 -20.25 -39.34
C LYS A 645 6.60 -20.13 -37.90
N PRO A 646 7.06 -21.20 -37.28
CA PRO A 646 7.65 -21.14 -35.96
C PRO A 646 8.86 -20.19 -35.93
N GLU A 647 8.89 -19.30 -34.95
CA GLU A 647 10.07 -18.49 -34.62
C GLU A 647 11.08 -19.39 -33.88
N THR A 648 12.14 -19.78 -34.58
CA THR A 648 13.16 -20.69 -34.00
C THR A 648 14.34 -19.95 -33.34
N THR A 649 14.45 -18.64 -33.50
CA THR A 649 15.56 -17.82 -32.98
C THR A 649 15.71 -17.96 -31.46
N GLY A 650 14.60 -17.92 -30.71
CA GLY A 650 14.61 -18.12 -29.28
C GLY A 650 15.07 -19.53 -28.87
N PHE A 651 14.59 -20.56 -29.58
CA PHE A 651 14.99 -21.94 -29.34
C PHE A 651 16.51 -22.14 -29.54
N TRP A 652 17.06 -21.63 -30.65
CA TRP A 652 18.50 -21.76 -30.91
C TRP A 652 19.36 -20.97 -29.95
N LYS A 653 18.91 -19.81 -29.52
CA LYS A 653 19.57 -19.05 -28.45
C LYS A 653 19.67 -19.86 -27.16
N TRP A 654 18.56 -20.50 -26.75
CA TRP A 654 18.50 -21.35 -25.57
C TRP A 654 19.34 -22.65 -25.74
N ALA A 655 19.23 -23.28 -26.87
CA ALA A 655 20.01 -24.50 -27.16
C ALA A 655 21.52 -24.21 -27.10
N MET A 656 21.99 -23.12 -27.69
CA MET A 656 23.39 -22.72 -27.62
C MET A 656 23.82 -22.38 -26.17
N TYR A 657 22.97 -21.75 -25.41
CA TYR A 657 23.22 -21.43 -24.00
C TYR A 657 23.39 -22.71 -23.16
N VAL A 658 22.47 -23.64 -23.31
CA VAL A 658 22.53 -24.94 -22.62
C VAL A 658 23.75 -25.75 -23.05
N MET A 659 24.06 -25.79 -24.35
CA MET A 659 25.26 -26.44 -24.86
C MET A 659 26.56 -25.84 -24.31
N PHE A 660 26.66 -24.52 -24.25
CA PHE A 660 27.80 -23.82 -23.65
C PHE A 660 28.00 -24.26 -22.20
N TRP A 661 26.93 -24.37 -21.42
CA TRP A 661 27.04 -24.78 -20.02
C TRP A 661 27.35 -26.27 -19.85
N ILE A 662 26.77 -27.15 -20.66
CA ILE A 662 27.14 -28.55 -20.69
C ILE A 662 28.64 -28.70 -20.97
N GLN A 663 29.17 -27.96 -21.94
CA GLN A 663 30.63 -27.96 -22.26
C GLN A 663 31.47 -27.50 -21.07
N ASN A 664 31.07 -26.39 -20.38
CA ASN A 664 31.80 -25.92 -19.21
C ASN A 664 31.76 -26.92 -18.05
N VAL A 665 30.62 -27.54 -17.79
CA VAL A 665 30.49 -28.61 -16.78
C VAL A 665 31.38 -29.79 -17.13
N LEU A 666 31.37 -30.26 -18.37
CA LEU A 666 32.24 -31.36 -18.80
C LEU A 666 33.72 -31.05 -18.67
N LEU A 667 34.13 -29.79 -18.90
CA LEU A 667 35.50 -29.34 -18.73
C LEU A 667 35.97 -29.31 -17.24
N ILE A 668 35.03 -29.22 -16.29
CA ILE A 668 35.34 -29.30 -14.85
C ILE A 668 35.66 -30.74 -14.43
N PHE A 669 35.08 -31.74 -15.14
CA PHE A 669 35.26 -33.17 -14.84
C PHE A 669 36.24 -33.87 -15.76
N ALA A 670 36.83 -33.16 -16.76
CA ALA A 670 37.88 -33.68 -17.63
C ALA A 670 39.28 -33.23 -17.12
#